data_e94bd6ce79a0da4f9580ef6ade8f29fa
#
_entry.id   e94bd6ce79a0da4f9580ef6ade8f29fa
#
_cell.length_a   1.000
_cell.length_b   1.000
_cell.length_c   1.000
_cell.angle_alpha   90.00
_cell.angle_beta   90.00
_cell.angle_gamma   90.00
#
_symmetry.space_group_name_H-M   'P 1'
#
loop_
_entity.id
_entity.type
_entity.pdbx_description
1 polymer ?
#
loop_
_entity_poly.entity_id
_entity_poly.type
_entity_poly.pdbx_seq_one_letter_code
_entity_poly.pdbx_strand_id
1 'polypeptide(L)'
;MSTTNIVCDGGDVDGCDGERSLDLLPAALLETIMTKLDVASLCSLASTCKTLRSCVTRVLTFTPNFHVFNVSLSMETVRPLLFPNQKLSSLKLDCGRLGNSAIDILVRPSLREISLQNCRDFSGDLISEIGRKCKDLRLLCLGSVAEKVGRTINRCALEDLLNGCSHLEVLALMFDLSLYLRPSDGRIFGLVSDKLTHLELGHISSRMMTQLLTSTETSRQDSNKPVTSTVLQNVQQLRLSVDCINDAVVKAISKSLTSLIDLDLRDAPIEDPRQVSDLTDSGLQEINQNGKLKHLSLIRSQEFHPTYFRRVSDQGMLFLADKCLGIKSICLGGFCRVTDAGFKTVLHSCANLSKFSVYHGYKLTDLVFHDILATTLSLSHVSLRLCHLLTDHAVQKLASNLDLENLDLRGCRNLRDEALKAISHLPKLKVLLLDGTDISDTGLSYLKEGVWGSLVSLSVRGCRNLTDKFMITLFDGSSKLALRELDLSNLHNLTDAAIFALAKSGAPITKLQLRECRLIGDSSVMALASTRVYEDECPGSSLCLLDLYDCGGITQLSFKWLKKPFFPRLKWLGITGSVNRDIVDALARRRPHLQVSCRGEELGNDGEDDWDSADIHQHTEAQEDELEQWILGDEGDVEMEDAEDESDED
;
A
#
# COMPACT_ATOMS: atom_id res chain seq x y z
N MET A 1 19.99 46.44 -44.37
CA MET A 1 20.30 47.81 -43.96
C MET A 1 19.96 47.86 -42.48
N SER A 2 20.76 47.99 -41.54
CA SER A 2 22.14 48.34 -41.27
C SER A 2 22.56 47.59 -40.00
N THR A 3 23.66 46.92 -40.07
CA THR A 3 24.44 46.36 -38.97
C THR A 3 25.12 47.50 -38.22
N THR A 4 25.04 47.51 -36.89
CA THR A 4 25.94 48.26 -36.04
C THR A 4 26.62 47.27 -35.05
N ASN A 5 27.86 46.98 -35.34
CA ASN A 5 28.82 46.36 -34.42
C ASN A 5 29.11 47.33 -33.27
N ILE A 6 28.96 46.85 -32.03
CA ILE A 6 29.57 47.48 -30.86
C ILE A 6 30.66 46.54 -30.37
N VAL A 7 31.88 46.96 -30.47
CA VAL A 7 33.10 46.39 -29.88
C VAL A 7 32.99 46.64 -28.38
N CYS A 8 33.03 45.62 -27.57
CA CYS A 8 33.20 45.72 -26.13
C CYS A 8 34.69 45.46 -25.77
N ASP A 9 35.23 46.51 -25.21
CA ASP A 9 36.58 46.59 -24.61
C ASP A 9 36.70 45.66 -23.40
N GLY A 10 37.85 45.03 -23.25
CA GLY A 10 38.14 44.13 -22.16
C GLY A 10 38.31 44.85 -20.83
N GLY A 11 37.53 44.45 -19.86
CA GLY A 11 37.73 44.84 -18.46
C GLY A 11 37.55 43.57 -17.63
N ASP A 12 38.59 43.16 -16.94
CA ASP A 12 38.60 42.12 -15.91
C ASP A 12 37.47 42.36 -14.93
N VAL A 13 36.56 41.39 -14.84
CA VAL A 13 35.57 41.35 -13.76
C VAL A 13 35.81 40.08 -12.99
N ASP A 14 36.37 40.26 -11.79
CA ASP A 14 36.46 39.27 -10.73
C ASP A 14 35.18 38.47 -10.60
N GLY A 15 35.35 37.16 -10.56
CA GLY A 15 34.27 36.18 -10.35
C GLY A 15 33.59 36.36 -9.00
N CYS A 16 32.40 36.89 -9.02
CA CYS A 16 31.41 36.66 -7.98
C CYS A 16 30.41 35.62 -8.51
N ASP A 17 30.68 34.36 -8.28
CA ASP A 17 29.67 33.35 -8.25
C ASP A 17 28.69 33.68 -7.12
N GLY A 18 27.74 34.53 -7.43
CA GLY A 18 26.61 34.80 -6.54
C GLY A 18 25.82 33.53 -6.37
N GLU A 19 26.01 32.82 -5.29
CA GLU A 19 25.18 31.71 -4.86
C GLU A 19 23.72 32.12 -5.01
N ARG A 20 23.04 31.52 -5.97
CA ARG A 20 21.59 31.69 -6.20
C ARG A 20 20.83 30.90 -5.13
N SER A 21 20.89 31.36 -3.88
CA SER A 21 20.20 30.72 -2.77
C SER A 21 18.72 31.11 -2.77
N LEU A 22 17.83 30.14 -2.58
CA LEU A 22 16.38 30.34 -2.52
C LEU A 22 15.95 31.26 -1.38
N ASP A 23 16.72 31.36 -0.31
CA ASP A 23 16.43 32.23 0.85
C ASP A 23 16.65 33.72 0.58
N LEU A 24 17.25 34.08 -0.57
CA LEU A 24 17.35 35.46 -1.04
C LEU A 24 16.04 35.97 -1.68
N LEU A 25 15.08 35.10 -1.98
CA LEU A 25 13.79 35.51 -2.53
C LEU A 25 12.93 36.21 -1.47
N PRO A 26 12.12 37.22 -1.86
CA PRO A 26 11.14 37.82 -0.97
C PRO A 26 10.20 36.78 -0.35
N ALA A 27 9.93 36.89 0.95
CA ALA A 27 9.12 35.92 1.69
C ALA A 27 7.76 35.61 1.02
N ALA A 28 7.13 36.63 0.41
CA ALA A 28 5.85 36.46 -0.29
C ALA A 28 5.96 35.54 -1.52
N LEU A 29 7.07 35.61 -2.26
CA LEU A 29 7.32 34.70 -3.40
C LEU A 29 7.60 33.29 -2.92
N LEU A 30 8.42 33.14 -1.87
CA LEU A 30 8.68 31.84 -1.23
C LEU A 30 7.39 31.19 -0.76
N GLU A 31 6.53 31.93 -0.06
CA GLU A 31 5.23 31.42 0.39
C GLU A 31 4.35 31.00 -0.78
N THR A 32 4.33 31.76 -1.88
CA THR A 32 3.56 31.41 -3.08
C THR A 32 4.05 30.10 -3.72
N ILE A 33 5.36 29.91 -3.81
CA ILE A 33 5.98 28.67 -4.29
C ILE A 33 5.62 27.52 -3.34
N MET A 34 5.78 27.72 -2.03
CA MET A 34 5.52 26.72 -0.99
C MET A 34 4.06 26.25 -0.96
N THR A 35 3.08 27.09 -1.33
CA THR A 35 1.67 26.66 -1.43
C THR A 35 1.43 25.58 -2.49
N LYS A 36 2.38 25.33 -3.40
CA LYS A 36 2.32 24.30 -4.44
C LYS A 36 2.96 22.98 -4.02
N LEU A 37 3.64 22.97 -2.88
CA LEU A 37 4.33 21.80 -2.36
C LEU A 37 3.43 21.01 -1.42
N ASP A 38 3.65 19.69 -1.36
CA ASP A 38 3.04 18.85 -0.35
C ASP A 38 3.65 19.10 1.05
N VAL A 39 2.96 18.63 2.08
CA VAL A 39 3.38 18.85 3.48
C VAL A 39 4.74 18.21 3.78
N ALA A 40 5.05 17.06 3.17
CA ALA A 40 6.33 16.37 3.39
C ALA A 40 7.48 17.18 2.79
N SER A 41 7.31 17.73 1.58
CA SER A 41 8.27 18.63 0.94
C SER A 41 8.44 19.93 1.73
N LEU A 42 7.36 20.49 2.27
CA LEU A 42 7.40 21.65 3.15
C LEU A 42 8.18 21.37 4.43
N CYS A 43 7.99 20.24 5.08
CA CYS A 43 8.76 19.84 6.26
C CYS A 43 10.24 19.65 5.94
N SER A 44 10.57 19.09 4.77
CA SER A 44 11.94 18.97 4.30
C SER A 44 12.58 20.35 4.09
N LEU A 45 11.88 21.28 3.45
CA LEU A 45 12.31 22.68 3.30
C LEU A 45 12.53 23.37 4.66
N ALA A 46 11.64 23.16 5.62
CA ALA A 46 11.77 23.74 6.96
C ALA A 46 13.01 23.26 7.73
N SER A 47 13.60 22.13 7.34
CA SER A 47 14.81 21.58 7.93
C SER A 47 16.09 22.23 7.41
N THR A 48 16.07 22.95 6.27
CA THR A 48 17.26 23.47 5.59
C THR A 48 17.79 24.75 6.22
N CYS A 49 16.94 25.77 6.42
CA CYS A 49 17.37 27.02 7.06
C CYS A 49 16.23 27.69 7.86
N LYS A 50 16.59 28.66 8.70
CA LYS A 50 15.66 29.40 9.58
C LYS A 50 14.62 30.22 8.80
N THR A 51 15.02 30.82 7.69
CA THR A 51 14.15 31.64 6.84
C THR A 51 13.05 30.79 6.20
N LEU A 52 13.43 29.66 5.56
CA LEU A 52 12.48 28.75 4.95
C LEU A 52 11.56 28.12 6.01
N ARG A 53 12.09 27.78 7.18
CA ARG A 53 11.27 27.28 8.32
C ARG A 53 10.18 28.28 8.72
N SER A 54 10.52 29.58 8.81
CA SER A 54 9.55 30.63 9.14
C SER A 54 8.47 30.75 8.08
N CYS A 55 8.84 30.73 6.79
CA CYS A 55 7.90 30.77 5.67
C CYS A 55 6.98 29.53 5.66
N VAL A 56 7.55 28.34 5.82
CA VAL A 56 6.78 27.07 5.90
C VAL A 56 5.78 27.11 7.05
N THR A 57 6.19 27.56 8.24
CA THR A 57 5.29 27.66 9.39
C THR A 57 4.10 28.56 9.07
N ARG A 58 4.32 29.70 8.38
CA ARG A 58 3.23 30.59 7.96
C ARG A 58 2.32 29.93 6.92
N VAL A 59 2.88 29.27 5.90
CA VAL A 59 2.10 28.55 4.88
C VAL A 59 1.24 27.48 5.54
N LEU A 60 1.79 26.65 6.43
CA LEU A 60 1.05 25.60 7.12
C LEU A 60 -0.08 26.12 8.00
N THR A 61 0.02 27.38 8.53
CA THR A 61 -1.04 28.01 9.33
C THR A 61 -2.32 28.27 8.51
N PHE A 62 -2.21 28.40 7.20
CA PHE A 62 -3.33 28.73 6.31
C PHE A 62 -3.69 27.60 5.35
N THR A 63 -2.90 26.52 5.29
CA THR A 63 -3.13 25.39 4.39
C THR A 63 -4.37 24.61 4.84
N PRO A 64 -5.40 24.45 3.99
CA PRO A 64 -6.63 23.73 4.37
C PRO A 64 -6.42 22.20 4.47
N ASN A 65 -5.39 21.67 3.85
CA ASN A 65 -5.11 20.24 3.76
C ASN A 65 -3.79 19.90 4.44
N PHE A 66 -3.82 18.96 5.36
CA PHE A 66 -2.62 18.43 6.01
C PHE A 66 -2.58 16.91 5.79
N HIS A 67 -1.77 16.46 4.82
CA HIS A 67 -1.72 15.07 4.41
C HIS A 67 -0.30 14.51 4.56
N VAL A 68 -0.11 13.59 5.52
CA VAL A 68 1.17 12.92 5.80
C VAL A 68 0.90 11.46 6.16
N PHE A 69 0.88 10.58 5.15
CA PHE A 69 0.65 9.15 5.36
C PHE A 69 1.92 8.31 5.48
N ASN A 70 3.01 8.78 4.90
CA ASN A 70 4.21 7.96 4.72
C ASN A 70 5.19 8.06 5.91
N VAL A 71 4.81 8.80 6.94
CA VAL A 71 5.66 9.04 8.11
C VAL A 71 4.79 9.19 9.35
N SER A 72 5.01 8.37 10.36
CA SER A 72 4.40 8.51 11.67
C SER A 72 5.03 9.67 12.43
N LEU A 73 4.31 10.77 12.58
CA LEU A 73 4.77 11.97 13.28
C LEU A 73 4.59 11.82 14.80
N SER A 74 5.58 12.30 15.57
CA SER A 74 5.45 12.38 17.02
C SER A 74 4.58 13.56 17.46
N MET A 75 4.10 13.53 18.71
CA MET A 75 3.32 14.62 19.30
C MET A 75 4.07 15.95 19.29
N GLU A 76 5.37 15.92 19.52
CA GLU A 76 6.25 17.09 19.50
C GLU A 76 6.31 17.77 18.13
N THR A 77 6.18 16.97 17.06
CA THR A 77 6.17 17.47 15.68
C THR A 77 4.79 17.94 15.26
N VAL A 78 3.73 17.16 15.58
CA VAL A 78 2.35 17.45 15.14
C VAL A 78 1.79 18.70 15.81
N ARG A 79 2.06 18.88 17.11
CA ARG A 79 1.50 19.98 17.89
C ARG A 79 1.85 21.36 17.32
N PRO A 80 3.13 21.72 17.10
CA PRO A 80 3.48 23.03 16.55
C PRO A 80 3.03 23.24 15.09
N LEU A 81 2.86 22.17 14.33
CA LEU A 81 2.42 22.27 12.93
C LEU A 81 0.90 22.46 12.81
N LEU A 82 0.11 21.72 13.60
CA LEU A 82 -1.35 21.76 13.49
C LEU A 82 -1.98 22.81 14.39
N PHE A 83 -1.45 23.05 15.61
CA PHE A 83 -2.09 23.93 16.59
C PHE A 83 -2.40 25.33 16.07
N PRO A 84 -1.52 25.99 15.30
CA PRO A 84 -1.79 27.32 14.76
C PRO A 84 -2.81 27.36 13.62
N ASN A 85 -3.06 26.21 12.95
CA ASN A 85 -3.89 26.17 11.75
C ASN A 85 -5.38 26.11 12.09
N GLN A 86 -6.10 27.22 11.96
CA GLN A 86 -7.53 27.31 12.20
C GLN A 86 -8.39 27.02 10.95
N LYS A 87 -7.77 26.92 9.76
CA LYS A 87 -8.46 26.71 8.48
C LYS A 87 -8.41 25.26 7.99
N LEU A 88 -7.88 24.37 8.82
CA LEU A 88 -7.74 22.95 8.48
C LEU A 88 -9.11 22.33 8.19
N SER A 89 -9.28 21.84 6.95
CA SER A 89 -10.52 21.19 6.48
C SER A 89 -10.33 19.71 6.14
N SER A 90 -9.11 19.30 5.77
CA SER A 90 -8.78 17.91 5.46
C SER A 90 -7.50 17.48 6.19
N LEU A 91 -7.63 16.46 7.02
CA LEU A 91 -6.54 15.87 7.81
C LEU A 91 -6.34 14.41 7.41
N LYS A 92 -5.14 14.08 6.92
CA LYS A 92 -4.75 12.72 6.61
C LYS A 92 -3.39 12.42 7.24
N LEU A 93 -3.36 11.49 8.20
CA LEU A 93 -2.19 11.30 9.05
C LEU A 93 -1.99 9.82 9.42
N ASP A 94 -0.72 9.41 9.48
CA ASP A 94 -0.32 8.18 10.16
C ASP A 94 -0.14 8.47 11.65
N CYS A 95 -0.91 7.76 12.49
CA CYS A 95 -1.01 7.96 13.92
C CYS A 95 -0.21 6.94 14.74
N GLY A 96 0.67 6.15 14.14
CA GLY A 96 1.40 5.08 14.83
C GLY A 96 2.25 5.52 16.03
N ARG A 97 2.52 6.83 16.17
CA ARG A 97 3.24 7.45 17.31
C ARG A 97 2.37 8.42 18.11
N LEU A 98 1.08 8.44 17.87
CA LEU A 98 0.11 9.32 18.53
C LEU A 98 -0.89 8.50 19.34
N GLY A 99 -1.49 9.11 20.35
CA GLY A 99 -2.51 8.50 21.17
C GLY A 99 -3.55 9.52 21.64
N ASN A 100 -4.32 9.17 22.67
CA ASN A 100 -5.42 9.99 23.19
C ASN A 100 -5.04 11.45 23.51
N SER A 101 -3.80 11.72 23.90
CA SER A 101 -3.31 13.09 24.15
C SER A 101 -3.31 13.99 22.92
N ALA A 102 -3.40 13.40 21.71
CA ALA A 102 -3.45 14.14 20.45
C ALA A 102 -4.88 14.53 20.03
N ILE A 103 -5.93 13.98 20.64
CA ILE A 103 -7.33 14.14 20.20
C ILE A 103 -7.70 15.62 20.08
N ASP A 104 -7.37 16.46 21.04
CA ASP A 104 -7.70 17.90 21.01
C ASP A 104 -7.02 18.68 19.88
N ILE A 105 -5.90 18.16 19.36
CA ILE A 105 -5.17 18.77 18.27
C ILE A 105 -5.69 18.26 16.93
N LEU A 106 -6.04 16.98 16.86
CA LEU A 106 -6.50 16.32 15.64
C LEU A 106 -7.97 16.61 15.32
N VAL A 107 -8.83 16.71 16.35
CA VAL A 107 -10.28 16.82 16.16
C VAL A 107 -10.75 18.26 16.31
N ARG A 108 -11.20 18.84 15.19
CA ARG A 108 -11.60 20.26 15.11
C ARG A 108 -12.91 20.45 14.37
N PRO A 109 -13.71 21.48 14.75
CA PRO A 109 -15.00 21.75 14.11
C PRO A 109 -14.92 22.10 12.62
N SER A 110 -13.76 22.59 12.14
CA SER A 110 -13.55 22.99 10.73
C SER A 110 -13.34 21.81 9.79
N LEU A 111 -13.11 20.60 10.33
CA LEU A 111 -12.77 19.43 9.52
C LEU A 111 -13.98 18.90 8.74
N ARG A 112 -13.75 18.66 7.47
CA ARG A 112 -14.67 17.98 6.54
C ARG A 112 -14.19 16.59 6.14
N GLU A 113 -12.87 16.36 6.22
CA GLU A 113 -12.25 15.08 5.88
C GLU A 113 -11.25 14.70 6.97
N ILE A 114 -11.40 13.49 7.49
CA ILE A 114 -10.47 12.89 8.45
C ILE A 114 -10.11 11.50 7.94
N SER A 115 -8.81 11.24 7.79
CA SER A 115 -8.27 9.91 7.49
C SER A 115 -7.06 9.65 8.37
N LEU A 116 -7.24 8.81 9.37
CA LEU A 116 -6.20 8.46 10.35
C LEU A 116 -5.88 6.97 10.21
N GLN A 117 -4.60 6.66 9.99
CA GLN A 117 -4.09 5.29 9.92
C GLN A 117 -3.34 4.95 11.23
N ASN A 118 -3.18 3.66 11.51
CA ASN A 118 -2.40 3.16 12.66
C ASN A 118 -2.83 3.78 14.01
N CYS A 119 -4.15 3.87 14.27
CA CYS A 119 -4.71 4.48 15.48
C CYS A 119 -4.66 3.55 16.72
N ARG A 120 -3.66 2.70 16.85
CA ARG A 120 -3.55 1.63 17.87
C ARG A 120 -3.57 2.16 19.32
N ASP A 121 -3.12 3.38 19.57
CA ASP A 121 -3.05 3.97 20.91
C ASP A 121 -4.22 4.93 21.22
N PHE A 122 -5.25 4.96 20.37
CA PHE A 122 -6.47 5.71 20.61
C PHE A 122 -7.57 4.84 21.22
N SER A 123 -8.42 5.47 22.05
CA SER A 123 -9.63 4.86 22.60
C SER A 123 -10.88 5.31 21.84
N GLY A 124 -12.05 4.80 22.24
CA GLY A 124 -13.35 5.26 21.75
C GLY A 124 -13.61 6.76 21.91
N ASP A 125 -12.85 7.45 22.77
CA ASP A 125 -12.94 8.90 22.95
C ASP A 125 -12.64 9.66 21.65
N LEU A 126 -11.72 9.17 20.81
CA LEU A 126 -11.47 9.74 19.49
C LEU A 126 -12.75 9.79 18.65
N ILE A 127 -13.48 8.68 18.61
CA ILE A 127 -14.72 8.53 17.83
C ILE A 127 -15.82 9.45 18.38
N SER A 128 -16.02 9.46 19.71
CA SER A 128 -16.98 10.34 20.37
C SER A 128 -16.67 11.82 20.12
N GLU A 129 -15.41 12.24 20.26
CA GLU A 129 -15.02 13.62 20.04
C GLU A 129 -15.18 14.07 18.58
N ILE A 130 -14.90 13.19 17.60
CA ILE A 130 -15.21 13.46 16.20
C ILE A 130 -16.70 13.72 16.03
N GLY A 131 -17.58 12.87 16.57
CA GLY A 131 -19.02 13.06 16.51
C GLY A 131 -19.52 14.33 17.18
N ARG A 132 -18.91 14.72 18.30
CA ARG A 132 -19.28 15.95 19.03
C ARG A 132 -18.83 17.22 18.32
N LYS A 133 -17.59 17.27 17.78
CA LYS A 133 -16.97 18.48 17.25
C LYS A 133 -17.15 18.67 15.75
N CYS A 134 -17.08 17.59 14.94
CA CYS A 134 -16.98 17.67 13.48
C CYS A 134 -18.35 17.53 12.78
N LYS A 135 -19.24 18.51 12.93
CA LYS A 135 -20.62 18.43 12.42
C LYS A 135 -20.71 18.44 10.89
N ASP A 136 -19.75 19.10 10.20
CA ASP A 136 -19.70 19.19 8.73
C ASP A 136 -18.84 18.09 8.09
N LEU A 137 -18.50 17.01 8.84
CA LEU A 137 -17.67 15.94 8.35
C LEU A 137 -18.36 15.17 7.22
N ARG A 138 -17.63 15.00 6.11
CA ARG A 138 -18.08 14.26 4.92
C ARG A 138 -17.35 12.93 4.74
N LEU A 139 -16.05 12.89 5.11
CA LEU A 139 -15.23 11.72 4.96
C LEU A 139 -14.56 11.37 6.29
N LEU A 140 -14.80 10.14 6.74
CA LEU A 140 -14.12 9.57 7.89
C LEU A 140 -13.53 8.21 7.52
N CYS A 141 -12.19 8.10 7.61
CA CYS A 141 -11.47 6.84 7.53
C CYS A 141 -10.64 6.67 8.80
N LEU A 142 -10.89 5.62 9.55
CA LEU A 142 -10.12 5.25 10.74
C LEU A 142 -9.51 3.86 10.54
N GLY A 143 -8.19 3.79 10.42
CA GLY A 143 -7.43 2.55 10.42
C GLY A 143 -7.23 2.03 11.85
N SER A 144 -6.94 0.73 12.00
CA SER A 144 -6.77 -0.06 13.22
C SER A 144 -6.75 0.75 14.53
N VAL A 145 -7.91 0.85 15.18
CA VAL A 145 -8.05 1.42 16.53
C VAL A 145 -7.79 0.29 17.52
N ALA A 146 -7.08 0.59 18.60
CA ALA A 146 -6.46 -0.38 19.50
C ALA A 146 -7.34 -1.54 19.96
N GLU A 147 -6.80 -2.72 19.80
CA GLU A 147 -7.25 -3.97 20.42
C GLU A 147 -6.69 -4.21 21.83
N LYS A 148 -6.08 -3.21 22.47
CA LYS A 148 -5.54 -3.38 23.83
C LYS A 148 -6.68 -3.59 24.81
N VAL A 149 -6.67 -4.75 25.43
CA VAL A 149 -7.57 -5.16 26.51
C VAL A 149 -7.83 -4.00 27.49
N GLY A 150 -9.10 -3.56 27.60
CA GLY A 150 -9.52 -2.51 28.53
C GLY A 150 -9.80 -1.13 27.94
N ARG A 151 -9.58 -0.88 26.65
CA ARG A 151 -9.94 0.37 25.95
C ARG A 151 -11.05 0.11 24.94
N THR A 152 -12.27 0.05 25.40
CA THR A 152 -13.44 -0.28 24.59
C THR A 152 -13.93 0.91 23.79
N ILE A 153 -14.03 0.75 22.48
CA ILE A 153 -15.00 1.51 21.68
C ILE A 153 -16.35 0.96 22.12
N ASN A 154 -17.13 1.76 22.81
CA ASN A 154 -18.47 1.34 23.23
C ASN A 154 -19.51 1.82 22.21
N ARG A 155 -20.68 1.23 22.26
CA ARG A 155 -21.84 1.62 21.44
C ARG A 155 -22.07 3.15 21.47
N CYS A 156 -21.93 3.80 22.62
CA CYS A 156 -22.16 5.24 22.76
C CYS A 156 -21.21 6.07 21.91
N ALA A 157 -19.96 5.66 21.73
CA ALA A 157 -19.00 6.37 20.87
C ALA A 157 -19.42 6.36 19.40
N LEU A 158 -19.93 5.23 18.91
CA LEU A 158 -20.49 5.13 17.56
C LEU A 158 -21.80 5.90 17.41
N GLU A 159 -22.67 5.89 18.44
CA GLU A 159 -23.89 6.70 18.45
C GLU A 159 -23.58 8.20 18.39
N ASP A 160 -22.60 8.66 19.17
CA ASP A 160 -22.13 10.04 19.15
C ASP A 160 -21.62 10.44 17.76
N LEU A 161 -20.86 9.55 17.11
CA LEU A 161 -20.34 9.76 15.75
C LEU A 161 -21.47 9.88 14.73
N LEU A 162 -22.34 8.88 14.66
CA LEU A 162 -23.36 8.78 13.63
C LEU A 162 -24.44 9.86 13.77
N ASN A 163 -24.84 10.18 15.00
CA ASN A 163 -25.74 11.30 15.28
C ASN A 163 -25.09 12.66 15.02
N GLY A 164 -23.78 12.76 15.29
CA GLY A 164 -23.06 14.01 15.17
C GLY A 164 -22.72 14.41 13.74
N CYS A 165 -22.45 13.45 12.88
CA CYS A 165 -21.94 13.67 11.52
C CYS A 165 -23.02 13.40 10.45
N SER A 166 -24.07 14.23 10.40
CA SER A 166 -25.22 14.09 9.49
C SER A 166 -24.89 14.33 7.99
N HIS A 167 -23.70 14.80 7.67
CA HIS A 167 -23.26 15.07 6.29
C HIS A 167 -22.27 14.02 5.76
N LEU A 168 -22.12 12.90 6.46
CA LEU A 168 -21.14 11.87 6.12
C LEU A 168 -21.47 11.20 4.79
N GLU A 169 -20.52 11.25 3.85
CA GLU A 169 -20.60 10.66 2.51
C GLU A 169 -19.75 9.37 2.42
N VAL A 170 -18.64 9.32 3.17
CA VAL A 170 -17.70 8.19 3.24
C VAL A 170 -17.43 7.82 4.68
N LEU A 171 -17.68 6.57 5.04
CA LEU A 171 -17.37 6.01 6.36
C LEU A 171 -16.55 4.72 6.19
N ALA A 172 -15.30 4.75 6.63
CA ALA A 172 -14.41 3.60 6.69
C ALA A 172 -13.92 3.39 8.12
N LEU A 173 -14.31 2.29 8.74
CA LEU A 173 -13.91 1.87 10.08
C LEU A 173 -13.15 0.55 9.97
N MET A 174 -11.81 0.61 9.87
CA MET A 174 -10.93 -0.53 9.59
C MET A 174 -10.48 -1.24 10.86
N PHE A 175 -11.41 -1.56 11.75
CA PHE A 175 -11.19 -2.31 12.98
C PHE A 175 -12.34 -3.29 13.24
N ASP A 176 -12.13 -4.25 14.14
CA ASP A 176 -13.13 -5.27 14.45
C ASP A 176 -14.30 -4.72 15.24
N LEU A 177 -15.42 -4.49 14.56
CA LEU A 177 -16.66 -4.02 15.18
C LEU A 177 -17.39 -5.12 15.97
N SER A 178 -17.11 -6.39 15.69
CA SER A 178 -17.78 -7.51 16.37
C SER A 178 -17.40 -7.62 17.84
N LEU A 179 -16.24 -7.10 18.22
CA LEU A 179 -15.78 -7.05 19.62
C LEU A 179 -16.55 -6.01 20.46
N TYR A 180 -17.15 -5.01 19.83
CA TYR A 180 -17.73 -3.84 20.49
C TYR A 180 -19.24 -3.75 20.35
N LEU A 181 -19.80 -4.35 19.30
CA LEU A 181 -21.22 -4.32 18.99
C LEU A 181 -21.85 -5.70 19.18
N ARG A 182 -22.99 -5.75 19.84
CA ARG A 182 -23.81 -6.96 19.91
C ARG A 182 -24.77 -7.01 18.72
N PRO A 183 -25.25 -8.19 18.31
CA PRO A 183 -26.24 -8.31 17.24
C PRO A 183 -27.50 -7.44 17.45
N SER A 184 -27.88 -7.19 18.71
CA SER A 184 -28.99 -6.28 19.06
C SER A 184 -28.73 -4.81 18.73
N ASP A 185 -27.48 -4.41 18.55
CA ASP A 185 -27.07 -3.03 18.36
C ASP A 185 -27.13 -2.59 16.87
N GLY A 186 -27.53 -3.47 15.97
CA GLY A 186 -27.64 -3.19 14.53
C GLY A 186 -28.46 -1.96 14.16
N ARG A 187 -29.38 -1.52 15.02
CA ARG A 187 -30.14 -0.27 14.85
C ARG A 187 -29.28 0.99 14.84
N ILE A 188 -28.06 0.94 15.34
CA ILE A 188 -27.15 2.09 15.40
C ILE A 188 -26.87 2.66 14.01
N PHE A 189 -26.79 1.80 13.00
CA PHE A 189 -26.58 2.24 11.63
C PHE A 189 -27.83 2.88 10.98
N GLY A 190 -28.99 2.83 11.65
CA GLY A 190 -30.15 3.63 11.29
C GLY A 190 -29.96 5.13 11.53
N LEU A 191 -28.89 5.52 12.25
CA LEU A 191 -28.49 6.89 12.50
C LEU A 191 -27.52 7.43 11.44
N VAL A 192 -27.11 6.59 10.49
CA VAL A 192 -26.17 6.97 9.43
C VAL A 192 -26.80 8.01 8.51
N SER A 193 -25.96 8.93 8.04
CA SER A 193 -26.35 9.96 7.05
C SER A 193 -26.98 9.35 5.81
N ASP A 194 -28.06 9.94 5.32
CA ASP A 194 -28.72 9.60 4.05
C ASP A 194 -27.83 9.93 2.83
N LYS A 195 -26.75 10.70 3.03
CA LYS A 195 -25.76 11.03 1.99
C LYS A 195 -24.66 9.98 1.84
N LEU A 196 -24.65 8.94 2.69
CA LEU A 196 -23.61 7.94 2.67
C LEU A 196 -23.60 7.17 1.34
N THR A 197 -22.47 7.26 0.63
CA THR A 197 -22.22 6.57 -0.64
C THR A 197 -21.19 5.46 -0.52
N HIS A 198 -20.28 5.56 0.44
CA HIS A 198 -19.21 4.58 0.68
C HIS A 198 -19.25 4.09 2.12
N LEU A 199 -19.32 2.80 2.29
CA LEU A 199 -19.24 2.13 3.59
C LEU A 199 -18.17 1.03 3.54
N GLU A 200 -17.18 1.17 4.42
CA GLU A 200 -16.12 0.18 4.59
C GLU A 200 -16.01 -0.18 6.07
N LEU A 201 -16.13 -1.47 6.39
CA LEU A 201 -16.03 -1.98 7.76
C LEU A 201 -14.99 -3.08 7.83
N GLY A 202 -14.07 -3.00 8.78
CA GLY A 202 -12.95 -3.91 8.95
C GLY A 202 -13.41 -5.33 9.22
N HIS A 203 -14.09 -5.55 10.33
CA HIS A 203 -14.71 -6.84 10.61
C HIS A 203 -16.08 -6.64 11.26
N ILE A 204 -17.08 -7.34 10.78
CA ILE A 204 -18.43 -7.34 11.33
C ILE A 204 -19.06 -8.73 11.17
N SER A 205 -19.78 -9.21 12.18
CA SER A 205 -20.49 -10.49 12.07
C SER A 205 -21.53 -10.47 10.94
N SER A 206 -21.54 -11.50 10.10
CA SER A 206 -22.51 -11.70 9.00
C SER A 206 -23.95 -11.63 9.49
N ARG A 207 -24.20 -12.15 10.69
CA ARG A 207 -25.51 -12.08 11.36
C ARG A 207 -25.88 -10.64 11.68
N MET A 208 -24.94 -9.85 12.23
CA MET A 208 -25.16 -8.43 12.53
C MET A 208 -25.45 -7.65 11.25
N MET A 209 -24.65 -7.84 10.21
CA MET A 209 -24.85 -7.17 8.93
C MET A 209 -26.21 -7.51 8.31
N THR A 210 -26.61 -8.79 8.34
CA THR A 210 -27.93 -9.22 7.86
C THR A 210 -29.06 -8.55 8.64
N GLN A 211 -28.98 -8.50 9.97
CA GLN A 211 -29.99 -7.84 10.81
C GLN A 211 -30.08 -6.34 10.55
N LEU A 212 -28.95 -5.68 10.38
CA LEU A 212 -28.85 -4.26 10.07
C LEU A 212 -29.58 -3.93 8.76
N LEU A 213 -29.39 -4.73 7.74
CA LEU A 213 -30.04 -4.54 6.44
C LEU A 213 -31.51 -4.95 6.42
N THR A 214 -31.96 -5.91 7.26
CA THR A 214 -33.33 -6.45 7.25
C THR A 214 -34.25 -5.80 8.32
N SER A 215 -33.70 -5.20 9.38
CA SER A 215 -34.51 -4.64 10.48
C SER A 215 -35.42 -3.47 10.08
N THR A 216 -35.30 -2.97 8.87
CA THR A 216 -36.19 -1.95 8.30
C THR A 216 -37.56 -2.49 7.86
N GLU A 217 -37.71 -3.81 7.68
CA GLU A 217 -38.96 -4.40 7.25
C GLU A 217 -39.98 -4.63 8.38
N THR A 218 -39.51 -4.77 9.63
CA THR A 218 -40.37 -5.13 10.78
C THR A 218 -41.02 -3.95 11.50
N SER A 219 -40.66 -2.71 11.19
CA SER A 219 -41.23 -1.51 11.85
C SER A 219 -42.56 -1.04 11.23
N ARG A 220 -43.20 -1.80 10.34
CA ARG A 220 -44.35 -1.38 9.55
C ARG A 220 -45.73 -1.61 10.21
N GLN A 221 -45.79 -1.99 11.50
CA GLN A 221 -47.08 -2.28 12.12
C GLN A 221 -47.78 -1.13 12.86
N ASP A 222 -47.12 0.03 13.06
CA ASP A 222 -47.79 1.16 13.73
C ASP A 222 -47.46 2.48 13.05
N SER A 223 -48.38 2.97 12.30
CA SER A 223 -48.68 4.34 11.87
C SER A 223 -48.73 4.59 10.37
N ASN A 224 -49.83 5.26 9.96
CA ASN A 224 -50.28 5.65 8.62
C ASN A 224 -49.35 6.63 7.85
N LYS A 225 -48.05 6.38 7.77
CA LYS A 225 -47.16 7.07 6.82
C LYS A 225 -46.26 6.05 6.15
N PRO A 226 -46.22 5.99 4.81
CA PRO A 226 -45.26 5.17 4.11
C PRO A 226 -43.87 5.83 4.18
N VAL A 227 -43.13 5.61 5.27
CA VAL A 227 -41.72 5.96 5.33
C VAL A 227 -40.96 4.76 4.78
N THR A 228 -40.80 4.73 3.48
CA THR A 228 -39.96 3.77 2.74
C THR A 228 -38.51 4.27 2.66
N SER A 229 -37.91 4.70 3.75
CA SER A 229 -36.47 4.95 3.74
C SER A 229 -35.76 3.71 4.27
N THR A 230 -35.35 2.83 3.38
CA THR A 230 -34.35 1.81 3.70
C THR A 230 -33.06 2.54 4.03
N VAL A 231 -32.54 2.31 5.20
CA VAL A 231 -31.22 2.79 5.63
C VAL A 231 -30.19 2.30 4.61
N LEU A 232 -29.24 3.15 4.23
CA LEU A 232 -28.16 2.83 3.29
C LEU A 232 -28.55 2.66 1.81
N GLN A 233 -29.70 3.15 1.34
CA GLN A 233 -30.12 3.02 -0.08
C GLN A 233 -29.16 3.70 -1.07
N ASN A 234 -28.47 4.75 -0.63
CA ASN A 234 -27.58 5.53 -1.47
C ASN A 234 -26.15 4.96 -1.52
N VAL A 235 -25.87 3.89 -0.78
CA VAL A 235 -24.54 3.25 -0.78
C VAL A 235 -24.26 2.67 -2.15
N GLN A 236 -23.19 3.14 -2.75
CA GLN A 236 -22.68 2.72 -4.05
C GLN A 236 -21.46 1.80 -3.92
N GLN A 237 -20.69 1.96 -2.85
CA GLN A 237 -19.51 1.14 -2.58
C GLN A 237 -19.63 0.53 -1.19
N LEU A 238 -19.54 -0.79 -1.13
CA LEU A 238 -19.57 -1.56 0.11
C LEU A 238 -18.36 -2.48 0.17
N ARG A 239 -17.54 -2.30 1.21
CA ARG A 239 -16.43 -3.19 1.53
C ARG A 239 -16.59 -3.71 2.94
N LEU A 240 -16.64 -5.02 3.10
CA LEU A 240 -16.85 -5.68 4.38
C LEU A 240 -15.87 -6.84 4.56
N SER A 241 -15.26 -6.91 5.74
CA SER A 241 -14.72 -8.16 6.26
C SER A 241 -15.75 -8.77 7.21
N VAL A 242 -16.13 -10.02 6.98
CA VAL A 242 -17.14 -10.73 7.78
C VAL A 242 -16.59 -12.03 8.34
N ASP A 243 -17.20 -12.54 9.40
CA ASP A 243 -16.87 -13.86 9.96
C ASP A 243 -17.07 -14.99 8.93
N CYS A 244 -18.15 -14.92 8.14
CA CYS A 244 -18.43 -15.86 7.06
C CYS A 244 -19.35 -15.25 6.00
N ILE A 245 -18.91 -15.27 4.74
CA ILE A 245 -19.76 -14.92 3.60
C ILE A 245 -20.74 -16.06 3.39
N ASN A 246 -22.06 -15.76 3.47
CA ASN A 246 -23.14 -16.73 3.32
C ASN A 246 -24.29 -16.17 2.47
N ASP A 247 -25.20 -17.05 2.07
CA ASP A 247 -26.34 -16.69 1.21
C ASP A 247 -27.23 -15.59 1.85
N ALA A 248 -27.37 -15.60 3.18
CA ALA A 248 -28.23 -14.63 3.87
C ALA A 248 -27.67 -13.20 3.79
N VAL A 249 -26.38 -13.04 4.01
CA VAL A 249 -25.69 -11.72 3.92
C VAL A 249 -25.74 -11.20 2.50
N VAL A 250 -25.43 -12.04 1.50
CA VAL A 250 -25.43 -11.66 0.08
C VAL A 250 -26.84 -11.24 -0.35
N LYS A 251 -27.85 -12.00 0.02
CA LYS A 251 -29.27 -11.71 -0.26
C LYS A 251 -29.73 -10.40 0.40
N ALA A 252 -29.35 -10.17 1.66
CA ALA A 252 -29.68 -8.94 2.37
C ALA A 252 -29.04 -7.72 1.68
N ILE A 253 -27.76 -7.80 1.30
CA ILE A 253 -27.04 -6.77 0.56
C ILE A 253 -27.74 -6.45 -0.77
N SER A 254 -27.98 -7.45 -1.60
CA SER A 254 -28.60 -7.27 -2.93
C SER A 254 -30.00 -6.68 -2.88
N LYS A 255 -30.79 -7.01 -1.86
CA LYS A 255 -32.15 -6.48 -1.69
C LYS A 255 -32.17 -5.06 -1.15
N SER A 256 -31.29 -4.75 -0.20
CA SER A 256 -31.34 -3.47 0.52
C SER A 256 -30.54 -2.37 -0.18
N LEU A 257 -29.41 -2.71 -0.85
CA LEU A 257 -28.51 -1.75 -1.47
C LEU A 257 -28.71 -1.66 -2.97
N THR A 258 -29.81 -1.02 -3.39
CA THR A 258 -30.21 -0.96 -4.80
C THR A 258 -29.34 -0.05 -5.68
N SER A 259 -28.47 0.74 -5.10
CA SER A 259 -27.55 1.65 -5.80
C SER A 259 -26.11 1.14 -5.88
N LEU A 260 -25.87 -0.12 -5.47
CA LEU A 260 -24.53 -0.69 -5.35
C LEU A 260 -23.85 -0.85 -6.71
N ILE A 261 -22.62 -0.34 -6.79
CA ILE A 261 -21.75 -0.36 -7.97
C ILE A 261 -20.49 -1.19 -7.69
N ASP A 262 -19.99 -1.14 -6.44
CA ASP A 262 -18.77 -1.81 -5.99
C ASP A 262 -19.09 -2.64 -4.74
N LEU A 263 -18.84 -3.95 -4.80
CA LEU A 263 -19.02 -4.89 -3.70
C LEU A 263 -17.73 -5.66 -3.46
N ASP A 264 -17.11 -5.47 -2.30
CA ASP A 264 -15.96 -6.26 -1.83
C ASP A 264 -16.34 -6.94 -0.51
N LEU A 265 -16.47 -8.26 -0.53
CA LEU A 265 -16.71 -9.09 0.64
C LEU A 265 -15.52 -10.01 0.87
N ARG A 266 -15.00 -9.99 2.09
CA ARG A 266 -13.90 -10.83 2.52
C ARG A 266 -14.26 -11.58 3.77
N ASP A 267 -13.86 -12.86 3.86
CA ASP A 267 -13.93 -13.64 5.08
C ASP A 267 -12.69 -14.52 5.25
N ALA A 268 -12.44 -14.93 6.50
CA ALA A 268 -11.37 -15.85 6.86
C ALA A 268 -11.86 -16.77 8.00
N PRO A 269 -12.86 -17.63 7.75
CA PRO A 269 -13.39 -18.50 8.79
C PRO A 269 -12.32 -19.51 9.24
N ILE A 270 -12.16 -19.70 10.56
CA ILE A 270 -11.17 -20.61 11.17
C ILE A 270 -11.46 -22.06 10.80
N GLU A 271 -12.74 -22.43 10.66
CA GLU A 271 -13.21 -23.77 10.30
C GLU A 271 -14.12 -23.70 9.07
N ASP A 272 -14.24 -24.82 8.34
CA ASP A 272 -15.16 -24.94 7.22
C ASP A 272 -16.61 -24.66 7.67
N PRO A 273 -17.29 -23.66 7.08
CA PRO A 273 -18.63 -23.29 7.49
C PRO A 273 -19.64 -24.41 7.26
N ARG A 274 -20.63 -24.51 8.13
CA ARG A 274 -21.76 -25.44 7.94
C ARG A 274 -22.61 -25.00 6.73
N GLN A 275 -23.35 -25.93 6.14
CA GLN A 275 -24.14 -25.67 4.92
C GLN A 275 -25.07 -24.44 5.01
N VAL A 276 -25.73 -24.26 6.15
CA VAL A 276 -26.66 -23.14 6.37
C VAL A 276 -25.94 -21.78 6.54
N SER A 277 -24.64 -21.84 6.85
CA SER A 277 -23.81 -20.66 7.14
C SER A 277 -22.76 -20.42 6.07
N ASP A 278 -22.90 -20.97 4.86
CA ASP A 278 -21.93 -20.87 3.78
C ASP A 278 -22.56 -20.23 2.53
N LEU A 279 -21.70 -19.73 1.64
CA LEU A 279 -22.08 -19.29 0.30
C LEU A 279 -22.28 -20.50 -0.60
N THR A 280 -23.41 -20.50 -1.34
CA THR A 280 -23.77 -21.54 -2.30
C THR A 280 -24.03 -20.96 -3.69
N ASP A 281 -24.32 -21.82 -4.67
CA ASP A 281 -24.75 -21.40 -6.01
C ASP A 281 -26.01 -20.50 -5.95
N SER A 282 -26.91 -20.76 -4.99
CA SER A 282 -28.10 -19.94 -4.77
C SER A 282 -27.77 -18.53 -4.27
N GLY A 283 -26.74 -18.39 -3.44
CA GLY A 283 -26.27 -17.07 -3.00
C GLY A 283 -25.68 -16.26 -4.15
N LEU A 284 -24.93 -16.89 -5.05
CA LEU A 284 -24.42 -16.22 -6.25
C LEU A 284 -25.52 -15.75 -7.19
N GLN A 285 -26.64 -16.50 -7.28
CA GLN A 285 -27.82 -16.12 -8.05
C GLN A 285 -28.47 -14.83 -7.53
N GLU A 286 -28.36 -14.54 -6.24
CA GLU A 286 -28.92 -13.34 -5.61
C GLU A 286 -28.06 -12.10 -5.84
N ILE A 287 -26.81 -12.23 -6.29
CA ILE A 287 -25.92 -11.09 -6.53
C ILE A 287 -26.43 -10.24 -7.69
N ASN A 288 -26.31 -8.89 -7.52
CA ASN A 288 -26.58 -7.90 -8.57
C ASN A 288 -28.00 -7.95 -9.15
N GLN A 289 -29.02 -8.16 -8.32
CA GLN A 289 -30.42 -8.15 -8.74
C GLN A 289 -30.84 -6.85 -9.48
N ASN A 290 -30.14 -5.76 -9.22
CA ASN A 290 -30.40 -4.44 -9.81
C ASN A 290 -29.58 -4.16 -11.09
N GLY A 291 -28.68 -5.04 -11.49
CA GLY A 291 -27.86 -4.92 -12.71
C GLY A 291 -26.85 -3.76 -12.73
N LYS A 292 -26.58 -3.11 -11.59
CA LYS A 292 -25.73 -1.90 -11.52
C LYS A 292 -24.28 -2.18 -11.17
N LEU A 293 -23.95 -3.38 -10.71
CA LEU A 293 -22.62 -3.74 -10.22
C LEU A 293 -21.58 -3.69 -11.34
N LYS A 294 -20.48 -3.00 -11.09
CA LYS A 294 -19.32 -2.90 -11.98
C LYS A 294 -18.09 -3.56 -11.41
N HIS A 295 -17.99 -3.65 -10.11
CA HIS A 295 -16.85 -4.24 -9.40
C HIS A 295 -17.37 -5.24 -8.38
N LEU A 296 -16.90 -6.48 -8.48
CA LEU A 296 -17.23 -7.56 -7.56
C LEU A 296 -15.97 -8.24 -7.05
N SER A 297 -15.84 -8.32 -5.74
CA SER A 297 -14.79 -9.08 -5.06
C SER A 297 -15.42 -9.97 -4.00
N LEU A 298 -15.20 -11.27 -4.10
CA LEU A 298 -15.60 -12.28 -3.13
C LEU A 298 -14.37 -13.11 -2.78
N ILE A 299 -13.81 -12.92 -1.60
CA ILE A 299 -12.55 -13.54 -1.21
C ILE A 299 -12.74 -14.29 0.10
N ARG A 300 -12.46 -15.58 0.07
CA ARG A 300 -12.22 -16.41 1.24
C ARG A 300 -10.78 -16.89 1.19
N SER A 301 -9.97 -16.34 2.06
CA SER A 301 -8.56 -16.65 2.08
C SER A 301 -8.01 -16.48 3.49
N GLN A 302 -7.42 -17.54 4.00
CA GLN A 302 -6.61 -17.50 5.22
C GLN A 302 -5.22 -18.03 4.90
N GLU A 303 -4.19 -17.35 5.34
CA GLU A 303 -2.82 -17.62 4.93
C GLU A 303 -2.31 -18.97 5.48
N PHE A 304 -2.69 -19.32 6.70
CA PHE A 304 -2.16 -20.50 7.39
C PHE A 304 -3.12 -21.70 7.42
N HIS A 305 -4.45 -21.47 7.33
CA HIS A 305 -5.48 -22.51 7.31
C HIS A 305 -6.50 -22.21 6.22
N PRO A 306 -6.18 -22.52 4.96
CA PRO A 306 -7.04 -22.13 3.85
C PRO A 306 -8.39 -22.84 3.93
N THR A 307 -9.44 -22.07 4.15
CA THR A 307 -10.83 -22.48 3.98
C THR A 307 -11.32 -22.01 2.61
N TYR A 308 -12.28 -22.74 2.03
CA TYR A 308 -12.70 -22.50 0.64
C TYR A 308 -14.21 -22.48 0.51
N PHE A 309 -14.73 -21.86 -0.55
CA PHE A 309 -16.14 -21.95 -0.96
C PHE A 309 -16.43 -23.33 -1.57
N ARG A 310 -16.62 -24.32 -0.72
CA ARG A 310 -16.84 -25.71 -1.15
C ARG A 310 -18.20 -26.00 -1.75
N ARG A 311 -19.16 -25.07 -1.63
CA ARG A 311 -20.55 -25.23 -2.08
C ARG A 311 -20.89 -24.40 -3.31
N VAL A 312 -19.89 -23.72 -3.86
CA VAL A 312 -20.00 -23.00 -5.13
C VAL A 312 -19.40 -23.85 -6.24
N SER A 313 -20.15 -24.00 -7.33
CA SER A 313 -19.80 -24.78 -8.52
C SER A 313 -19.83 -23.92 -9.79
N ASP A 314 -19.59 -24.53 -10.95
CA ASP A 314 -19.73 -23.86 -12.25
C ASP A 314 -21.17 -23.34 -12.50
N GLN A 315 -22.18 -23.97 -11.90
CA GLN A 315 -23.56 -23.52 -11.97
C GLN A 315 -23.74 -22.14 -11.29
N GLY A 316 -23.11 -21.93 -10.14
CA GLY A 316 -23.11 -20.63 -9.48
C GLY A 316 -22.43 -19.55 -10.32
N MET A 317 -21.37 -19.89 -11.03
CA MET A 317 -20.68 -18.99 -11.94
C MET A 317 -21.54 -18.61 -13.15
N LEU A 318 -22.33 -19.54 -13.66
CA LEU A 318 -23.31 -19.26 -14.72
C LEU A 318 -24.37 -18.25 -14.24
N PHE A 319 -24.94 -18.45 -13.06
CA PHE A 319 -25.91 -17.52 -12.48
C PHE A 319 -25.30 -16.13 -12.27
N LEU A 320 -24.05 -16.06 -11.81
CA LEU A 320 -23.34 -14.81 -11.62
C LEU A 320 -23.13 -14.09 -12.97
N ALA A 321 -22.69 -14.80 -13.99
CA ALA A 321 -22.40 -14.25 -15.30
C ALA A 321 -23.66 -13.66 -15.96
N ASP A 322 -24.81 -14.33 -15.85
CA ASP A 322 -26.10 -13.86 -16.38
C ASP A 322 -26.53 -12.51 -15.76
N LYS A 323 -26.23 -12.28 -14.48
CA LYS A 323 -26.58 -11.05 -13.75
C LYS A 323 -25.56 -9.94 -13.87
N CYS A 324 -24.35 -10.27 -14.28
CA CYS A 324 -23.19 -9.39 -14.16
C CYS A 324 -22.61 -8.95 -15.51
N LEU A 325 -23.43 -8.80 -16.54
CA LEU A 325 -23.00 -8.41 -17.90
C LEU A 325 -22.25 -7.07 -17.96
N GLY A 326 -22.53 -6.16 -17.02
CA GLY A 326 -21.91 -4.82 -16.93
C GLY A 326 -20.61 -4.77 -16.12
N ILE A 327 -20.13 -5.90 -15.59
CA ILE A 327 -18.95 -5.94 -14.72
C ILE A 327 -17.68 -5.53 -15.49
N LYS A 328 -16.87 -4.68 -14.82
CA LYS A 328 -15.55 -4.23 -15.26
C LYS A 328 -14.40 -4.90 -14.52
N SER A 329 -14.66 -5.31 -13.29
CA SER A 329 -13.66 -5.96 -12.43
C SER A 329 -14.29 -7.08 -11.63
N ILE A 330 -13.68 -8.26 -11.70
CA ILE A 330 -14.08 -9.41 -10.88
C ILE A 330 -12.86 -9.99 -10.16
N CYS A 331 -13.04 -10.26 -8.87
CA CYS A 331 -12.03 -10.89 -8.03
C CYS A 331 -12.67 -12.02 -7.22
N LEU A 332 -12.22 -13.26 -7.44
CA LEU A 332 -12.77 -14.47 -6.85
C LEU A 332 -11.66 -15.24 -6.14
N GLY A 333 -11.75 -15.33 -4.81
CA GLY A 333 -10.76 -16.02 -3.99
C GLY A 333 -11.36 -17.23 -3.26
N GLY A 334 -10.71 -18.40 -3.37
CA GLY A 334 -11.12 -19.60 -2.63
C GLY A 334 -12.25 -20.44 -3.27
N PHE A 335 -12.50 -20.29 -4.55
CA PHE A 335 -13.54 -21.02 -5.31
C PHE A 335 -13.01 -22.39 -5.78
N CYS A 336 -12.72 -23.30 -4.85
CA CYS A 336 -11.98 -24.54 -5.08
C CYS A 336 -12.68 -25.58 -5.97
N ARG A 337 -14.00 -25.52 -6.17
CA ARG A 337 -14.78 -26.46 -7.00
C ARG A 337 -15.10 -25.92 -8.39
N VAL A 338 -14.93 -24.62 -8.62
CA VAL A 338 -15.14 -23.99 -9.93
C VAL A 338 -14.03 -24.43 -10.87
N THR A 339 -14.41 -24.89 -12.06
CA THR A 339 -13.51 -25.34 -13.11
C THR A 339 -13.31 -24.27 -14.19
N ASP A 340 -12.54 -24.58 -15.22
CA ASP A 340 -12.37 -23.71 -16.39
C ASP A 340 -13.71 -23.30 -17.02
N ALA A 341 -14.72 -24.18 -16.99
CA ALA A 341 -16.04 -23.88 -17.55
C ALA A 341 -16.72 -22.72 -16.84
N GLY A 342 -16.69 -22.70 -15.49
CA GLY A 342 -17.26 -21.60 -14.70
C GLY A 342 -16.56 -20.28 -14.94
N PHE A 343 -15.21 -20.25 -14.93
CA PHE A 343 -14.46 -19.03 -15.18
C PHE A 343 -14.57 -18.54 -16.62
N LYS A 344 -14.59 -19.44 -17.61
CA LYS A 344 -14.85 -19.10 -19.02
C LYS A 344 -16.20 -18.44 -19.21
N THR A 345 -17.23 -18.92 -18.53
CA THR A 345 -18.57 -18.31 -18.61
C THR A 345 -18.52 -16.82 -18.25
N VAL A 346 -17.79 -16.43 -17.20
CA VAL A 346 -17.61 -15.03 -16.82
C VAL A 346 -16.81 -14.26 -17.89
N LEU A 347 -15.70 -14.82 -18.37
CA LEU A 347 -14.87 -14.18 -19.38
C LEU A 347 -15.60 -13.96 -20.71
N HIS A 348 -16.53 -14.85 -21.10
CA HIS A 348 -17.29 -14.73 -22.34
C HIS A 348 -18.54 -13.87 -22.21
N SER A 349 -19.18 -13.83 -21.02
CA SER A 349 -20.43 -13.07 -20.82
C SER A 349 -20.18 -11.60 -20.48
N CYS A 350 -19.08 -11.27 -19.80
CA CYS A 350 -18.80 -9.93 -19.30
C CYS A 350 -17.94 -9.12 -20.29
N ALA A 351 -18.53 -8.63 -21.38
CA ALA A 351 -17.81 -7.94 -22.46
C ALA A 351 -17.02 -6.67 -22.03
N ASN A 352 -17.38 -6.07 -20.91
CA ASN A 352 -16.71 -4.87 -20.37
C ASN A 352 -15.61 -5.19 -19.35
N LEU A 353 -15.30 -6.47 -19.14
CA LEU A 353 -14.33 -6.89 -18.14
C LEU A 353 -12.91 -6.44 -18.53
N SER A 354 -12.28 -5.65 -17.67
CA SER A 354 -10.90 -5.17 -17.82
C SER A 354 -9.96 -5.70 -16.74
N LYS A 355 -10.52 -6.15 -15.60
CA LYS A 355 -9.75 -6.72 -14.49
C LYS A 355 -10.31 -8.07 -14.10
N PHE A 356 -9.47 -9.09 -14.20
CA PHE A 356 -9.81 -10.47 -13.84
C PHE A 356 -8.83 -11.03 -12.83
N SER A 357 -9.34 -11.41 -11.65
CA SER A 357 -8.52 -11.93 -10.55
C SER A 357 -9.10 -13.21 -9.98
N VAL A 358 -8.26 -14.24 -9.86
CA VAL A 358 -8.60 -15.52 -9.22
C VAL A 358 -7.49 -15.88 -8.24
N TYR A 359 -7.89 -16.14 -6.99
CA TYR A 359 -6.98 -16.60 -5.93
C TYR A 359 -7.36 -18.01 -5.50
N HIS A 360 -6.39 -18.90 -5.37
CA HIS A 360 -6.62 -20.31 -5.03
C HIS A 360 -7.59 -21.01 -6.01
N GLY A 361 -7.39 -20.82 -7.30
CA GLY A 361 -8.14 -21.52 -8.36
C GLY A 361 -7.65 -22.95 -8.54
N TYR A 362 -8.00 -23.86 -7.63
CA TYR A 362 -7.47 -25.23 -7.58
C TYR A 362 -7.76 -26.08 -8.82
N LYS A 363 -8.85 -25.79 -9.53
CA LYS A 363 -9.25 -26.49 -10.76
C LYS A 363 -9.10 -25.63 -12.00
N LEU A 364 -8.46 -24.46 -11.87
CA LEU A 364 -8.19 -23.57 -12.98
C LEU A 364 -6.97 -24.07 -13.75
N THR A 365 -7.16 -24.42 -15.03
CA THR A 365 -6.09 -24.90 -15.92
C THR A 365 -5.88 -23.95 -17.10
N ASP A 366 -4.94 -24.26 -17.97
CA ASP A 366 -4.65 -23.47 -19.18
C ASP A 366 -5.85 -23.34 -20.13
N LEU A 367 -6.84 -24.24 -20.01
CA LEU A 367 -8.04 -24.24 -20.84
C LEU A 367 -8.91 -23.01 -20.63
N VAL A 368 -8.81 -22.32 -19.50
CA VAL A 368 -9.60 -21.11 -19.21
C VAL A 368 -9.34 -20.00 -20.25
N PHE A 369 -8.13 -19.90 -20.78
CA PHE A 369 -7.74 -18.89 -21.76
C PHE A 369 -7.65 -19.40 -23.20
N HIS A 370 -8.03 -20.66 -23.46
CA HIS A 370 -7.88 -21.25 -24.79
C HIS A 370 -8.59 -20.44 -25.88
N ASP A 371 -9.78 -19.93 -25.60
CA ASP A 371 -10.62 -19.20 -26.58
C ASP A 371 -10.68 -17.69 -26.30
N ILE A 372 -9.75 -17.14 -25.53
CA ILE A 372 -9.78 -15.73 -25.14
C ILE A 372 -9.73 -14.78 -26.33
N LEU A 373 -9.05 -15.18 -27.41
CA LEU A 373 -8.98 -14.43 -28.67
C LEU A 373 -10.31 -14.36 -29.43
N ALA A 374 -11.25 -15.28 -29.14
CA ALA A 374 -12.58 -15.23 -29.72
C ALA A 374 -13.49 -14.23 -28.99
N THR A 375 -13.04 -13.66 -27.87
CA THR A 375 -13.75 -12.63 -27.12
C THR A 375 -13.30 -11.23 -27.55
N THR A 376 -14.10 -10.21 -27.26
CA THR A 376 -13.75 -8.79 -27.46
C THR A 376 -13.09 -8.18 -26.23
N LEU A 377 -12.60 -9.00 -25.29
CA LEU A 377 -12.05 -8.53 -24.03
C LEU A 377 -10.71 -7.82 -24.20
N SER A 378 -10.60 -6.67 -23.55
CA SER A 378 -9.37 -5.92 -23.37
C SER A 378 -9.00 -5.93 -21.89
N LEU A 379 -8.32 -7.01 -21.45
CA LEU A 379 -7.88 -7.16 -20.07
C LEU A 379 -6.64 -6.30 -19.82
N SER A 380 -6.74 -5.34 -18.92
CA SER A 380 -5.60 -4.52 -18.48
C SER A 380 -4.92 -5.08 -17.22
N HIS A 381 -5.67 -5.81 -16.38
CA HIS A 381 -5.16 -6.39 -15.14
C HIS A 381 -5.60 -7.85 -15.03
N VAL A 382 -4.64 -8.75 -14.90
CA VAL A 382 -4.89 -10.17 -14.64
C VAL A 382 -4.08 -10.59 -13.42
N SER A 383 -4.76 -11.19 -12.44
CA SER A 383 -4.13 -11.76 -11.26
C SER A 383 -4.60 -13.19 -11.05
N LEU A 384 -3.66 -14.13 -11.09
CA LEU A 384 -3.92 -15.57 -10.98
C LEU A 384 -3.05 -16.16 -9.86
N ARG A 385 -3.35 -15.75 -8.62
CA ARG A 385 -2.51 -16.13 -7.47
C ARG A 385 -2.83 -17.53 -6.98
N LEU A 386 -1.76 -18.31 -6.71
CA LEU A 386 -1.87 -19.67 -6.16
C LEU A 386 -2.74 -20.61 -7.02
N CYS A 387 -2.71 -20.41 -8.35
CA CYS A 387 -3.39 -21.27 -9.32
C CYS A 387 -2.39 -22.31 -9.84
N HIS A 388 -2.22 -23.40 -9.08
CA HIS A 388 -1.11 -24.34 -9.26
C HIS A 388 -1.18 -25.21 -10.53
N LEU A 389 -2.31 -25.30 -11.21
CA LEU A 389 -2.46 -26.07 -12.46
C LEU A 389 -2.16 -25.26 -13.72
N LEU A 390 -1.95 -23.95 -13.59
CA LEU A 390 -1.56 -23.11 -14.72
C LEU A 390 -0.11 -23.36 -15.10
N THR A 391 0.13 -23.46 -16.42
CA THR A 391 1.45 -23.62 -17.02
C THR A 391 1.78 -22.46 -17.96
N ASP A 392 2.93 -22.49 -18.60
CA ASP A 392 3.37 -21.50 -19.58
C ASP A 392 2.34 -21.30 -20.71
N HIS A 393 1.55 -22.31 -21.04
CA HIS A 393 0.52 -22.23 -22.11
C HIS A 393 -0.59 -21.24 -21.76
N ALA A 394 -1.01 -21.15 -20.50
CA ALA A 394 -1.98 -20.13 -20.07
C ALA A 394 -1.45 -18.72 -20.34
N VAL A 395 -0.19 -18.48 -19.98
CA VAL A 395 0.47 -17.18 -20.15
C VAL A 395 0.67 -16.86 -21.64
N GLN A 396 1.04 -17.83 -22.46
CA GLN A 396 1.15 -17.65 -23.92
C GLN A 396 -0.18 -17.21 -24.55
N LYS A 397 -1.32 -17.75 -24.07
CA LYS A 397 -2.65 -17.31 -24.51
C LYS A 397 -3.01 -15.92 -23.99
N LEU A 398 -2.71 -15.63 -22.74
CA LEU A 398 -2.91 -14.30 -22.16
C LEU A 398 -2.06 -13.22 -22.83
N ALA A 399 -0.84 -13.52 -23.22
CA ALA A 399 0.07 -12.59 -23.89
C ALA A 399 -0.42 -12.14 -25.29
N SER A 400 -1.43 -12.78 -25.84
CA SER A 400 -2.14 -12.29 -27.01
C SER A 400 -2.97 -11.03 -26.75
N ASN A 401 -3.22 -10.70 -25.48
CA ASN A 401 -3.90 -9.49 -25.04
C ASN A 401 -2.89 -8.35 -24.82
N LEU A 402 -2.69 -7.54 -25.84
CA LEU A 402 -1.67 -6.48 -25.87
C LEU A 402 -1.99 -5.28 -24.95
N ASP A 403 -3.15 -5.23 -24.34
CA ASP A 403 -3.56 -4.15 -23.42
C ASP A 403 -3.18 -4.43 -21.97
N LEU A 404 -2.52 -5.56 -21.69
CA LEU A 404 -2.16 -5.97 -20.35
C LEU A 404 -1.10 -5.03 -19.74
N GLU A 405 -1.46 -4.40 -18.63
CA GLU A 405 -0.60 -3.50 -17.87
C GLU A 405 -0.07 -4.15 -16.58
N ASN A 406 -0.91 -4.96 -15.92
CA ASN A 406 -0.57 -5.62 -14.66
C ASN A 406 -0.82 -7.12 -14.78
N LEU A 407 0.23 -7.90 -14.49
CA LEU A 407 0.18 -9.36 -14.47
C LEU A 407 0.72 -9.89 -13.15
N ASP A 408 -0.14 -10.53 -12.37
CA ASP A 408 0.19 -11.15 -11.09
C ASP A 408 -0.01 -12.66 -11.18
N LEU A 409 1.10 -13.40 -11.12
CA LEU A 409 1.15 -14.86 -11.23
C LEU A 409 1.79 -15.50 -9.98
N ARG A 410 1.73 -14.80 -8.85
CA ARG A 410 2.35 -15.25 -7.61
C ARG A 410 1.83 -16.60 -7.16
N GLY A 411 2.76 -17.49 -6.80
CA GLY A 411 2.47 -18.84 -6.33
C GLY A 411 2.03 -19.84 -7.42
N CYS A 412 2.09 -19.48 -8.70
CA CYS A 412 1.85 -20.41 -9.81
C CYS A 412 3.12 -21.23 -10.07
N ARG A 413 3.31 -22.30 -9.33
CA ARG A 413 4.58 -23.06 -9.28
C ARG A 413 4.96 -23.80 -10.56
N ASN A 414 4.02 -24.00 -11.50
CA ASN A 414 4.28 -24.68 -12.77
C ASN A 414 4.63 -23.72 -13.92
N LEU A 415 4.78 -22.42 -13.63
CA LEU A 415 5.26 -21.44 -14.59
C LEU A 415 6.78 -21.44 -14.65
N ARG A 416 7.31 -21.47 -15.87
CA ARG A 416 8.73 -21.53 -16.20
C ARG A 416 9.13 -20.47 -17.22
N ASP A 417 10.26 -20.63 -17.83
CA ASP A 417 10.90 -19.64 -18.69
C ASP A 417 10.13 -19.31 -19.97
N GLU A 418 9.39 -20.27 -20.54
CA GLU A 418 8.58 -20.03 -21.76
C GLU A 418 7.42 -19.05 -21.51
N ALA A 419 6.92 -18.94 -20.27
CA ALA A 419 5.97 -17.90 -19.88
C ALA A 419 6.60 -16.51 -20.04
N LEU A 420 7.84 -16.33 -19.58
CA LEU A 420 8.55 -15.04 -19.64
C LEU A 420 8.87 -14.61 -21.07
N LYS A 421 9.13 -15.57 -21.95
CA LYS A 421 9.29 -15.31 -23.37
C LYS A 421 8.01 -14.76 -24.01
N ALA A 422 6.84 -15.27 -23.61
CA ALA A 422 5.57 -14.72 -24.07
C ALA A 422 5.30 -13.33 -23.46
N ILE A 423 5.58 -13.13 -22.17
CA ILE A 423 5.42 -11.87 -21.45
C ILE A 423 6.30 -10.76 -22.05
N SER A 424 7.50 -11.08 -22.55
CA SER A 424 8.42 -10.09 -23.12
C SER A 424 7.82 -9.31 -24.30
N HIS A 425 6.80 -9.82 -24.95
CA HIS A 425 6.11 -9.18 -26.08
C HIS A 425 4.95 -8.25 -25.69
N LEU A 426 4.66 -8.07 -24.40
CA LEU A 426 3.55 -7.22 -23.90
C LEU A 426 3.96 -5.75 -23.84
N PRO A 427 3.49 -4.88 -24.76
CA PRO A 427 4.05 -3.53 -24.92
C PRO A 427 3.65 -2.56 -23.81
N LYS A 428 2.58 -2.85 -23.08
CA LYS A 428 2.02 -1.97 -22.05
C LYS A 428 2.27 -2.44 -20.62
N LEU A 429 3.00 -3.55 -20.45
CA LEU A 429 3.20 -4.14 -19.13
C LEU A 429 4.04 -3.23 -18.23
N LYS A 430 3.51 -2.91 -17.05
CA LYS A 430 4.12 -2.06 -16.03
C LYS A 430 4.43 -2.82 -14.74
N VAL A 431 3.58 -3.76 -14.37
CA VAL A 431 3.68 -4.53 -13.12
C VAL A 431 3.71 -6.01 -13.44
N LEU A 432 4.76 -6.69 -12.98
CA LEU A 432 4.94 -8.14 -13.13
C LEU A 432 5.31 -8.75 -11.79
N LEU A 433 4.43 -9.62 -11.26
CA LEU A 433 4.62 -10.29 -9.98
C LEU A 433 4.66 -11.80 -10.20
N LEU A 434 5.81 -12.43 -9.89
CA LEU A 434 6.13 -13.82 -10.19
C LEU A 434 6.58 -14.63 -8.95
N ASP A 435 6.23 -14.16 -7.76
CA ASP A 435 6.72 -14.74 -6.51
C ASP A 435 6.43 -16.23 -6.42
N GLY A 436 7.43 -17.02 -6.03
CA GLY A 436 7.30 -18.46 -5.83
C GLY A 436 7.00 -19.27 -7.10
N THR A 437 7.31 -18.74 -8.29
CA THR A 437 7.29 -19.47 -9.57
C THR A 437 8.61 -20.20 -9.83
N ASP A 438 8.61 -21.14 -10.78
CA ASP A 438 9.77 -21.99 -11.11
C ASP A 438 10.62 -21.43 -12.28
N ILE A 439 10.69 -20.10 -12.38
CA ILE A 439 11.48 -19.37 -13.38
C ILE A 439 12.96 -19.38 -13.06
N SER A 440 13.81 -19.26 -14.11
CA SER A 440 15.26 -19.20 -13.98
C SER A 440 15.85 -17.88 -14.49
N ASP A 441 17.17 -17.72 -14.33
CA ASP A 441 17.93 -16.58 -14.87
C ASP A 441 17.74 -16.41 -16.39
N THR A 442 17.62 -17.54 -17.11
CA THR A 442 17.39 -17.53 -18.57
C THR A 442 16.03 -16.94 -18.90
N GLY A 443 14.99 -17.32 -18.15
CA GLY A 443 13.64 -16.79 -18.34
C GLY A 443 13.60 -15.27 -18.17
N LEU A 444 14.18 -14.75 -17.10
CA LEU A 444 14.24 -13.31 -16.84
C LEU A 444 15.03 -12.55 -17.91
N SER A 445 16.03 -13.17 -18.54
CA SER A 445 16.79 -12.53 -19.62
C SER A 445 15.92 -12.14 -20.82
N TYR A 446 14.83 -12.88 -21.11
CA TYR A 446 13.89 -12.53 -22.19
C TYR A 446 13.19 -11.17 -21.97
N LEU A 447 13.00 -10.75 -20.71
CA LEU A 447 12.37 -9.46 -20.42
C LEU A 447 13.19 -8.29 -20.96
N LYS A 448 14.54 -8.43 -21.03
CA LYS A 448 15.45 -7.40 -21.54
C LYS A 448 15.18 -7.05 -23.00
N GLU A 449 14.75 -8.03 -23.79
CA GLU A 449 14.49 -7.88 -25.23
C GLU A 449 13.18 -7.14 -25.55
N GLY A 450 12.26 -7.02 -24.57
CA GLY A 450 10.94 -6.45 -24.79
C GLY A 450 10.49 -5.46 -23.69
N VAL A 451 9.88 -5.96 -22.62
CA VAL A 451 9.16 -5.14 -21.62
C VAL A 451 10.04 -4.37 -20.63
N TRP A 452 11.35 -4.61 -20.60
CA TRP A 452 12.26 -4.08 -19.58
C TRP A 452 12.23 -2.55 -19.48
N GLY A 453 12.09 -1.86 -20.62
CA GLY A 453 12.01 -0.40 -20.66
C GLY A 453 10.69 0.20 -20.12
N SER A 454 9.58 -0.58 -20.12
CA SER A 454 8.25 -0.13 -19.68
C SER A 454 7.90 -0.59 -18.25
N LEU A 455 8.62 -1.60 -17.72
CA LEU A 455 8.33 -2.21 -16.44
C LEU A 455 8.65 -1.25 -15.30
N VAL A 456 7.67 -1.01 -14.42
CA VAL A 456 7.78 -0.12 -13.26
C VAL A 456 7.98 -0.91 -11.95
N SER A 457 7.34 -2.07 -11.84
CA SER A 457 7.40 -2.93 -10.66
C SER A 457 7.63 -4.39 -11.06
N LEU A 458 8.66 -5.01 -10.48
CA LEU A 458 8.98 -6.44 -10.63
C LEU A 458 9.13 -7.09 -9.26
N SER A 459 8.41 -8.20 -9.05
CA SER A 459 8.60 -9.06 -7.89
C SER A 459 8.91 -10.49 -8.33
N VAL A 460 9.99 -11.04 -7.78
CA VAL A 460 10.44 -12.43 -8.01
C VAL A 460 10.75 -13.11 -6.67
N ARG A 461 10.07 -12.69 -5.62
CA ARG A 461 10.25 -13.20 -4.24
C ARG A 461 10.14 -14.73 -4.22
N GLY A 462 11.11 -15.40 -3.59
CA GLY A 462 11.09 -16.84 -3.38
C GLY A 462 11.22 -17.70 -4.65
N CYS A 463 11.65 -17.14 -5.78
CA CYS A 463 11.96 -17.88 -6.99
C CYS A 463 13.33 -18.57 -6.84
N ARG A 464 13.32 -19.87 -6.49
CA ARG A 464 14.50 -20.61 -6.00
C ARG A 464 15.61 -20.82 -7.03
N ASN A 465 15.29 -20.75 -8.33
CA ASN A 465 16.24 -21.00 -9.42
C ASN A 465 16.98 -19.73 -9.88
N LEU A 466 16.75 -18.59 -9.22
CA LEU A 466 17.40 -17.34 -9.52
C LEU A 466 18.73 -17.20 -8.78
N THR A 467 19.73 -16.64 -9.51
CA THR A 467 21.07 -16.36 -9.00
C THR A 467 21.48 -14.92 -9.36
N ASP A 468 22.70 -14.51 -9.06
CA ASP A 468 23.19 -13.17 -9.43
C ASP A 468 23.18 -12.93 -10.96
N LYS A 469 23.16 -13.97 -11.77
CA LYS A 469 23.28 -13.87 -13.24
C LYS A 469 22.16 -13.06 -13.86
N PHE A 470 20.91 -13.22 -13.40
CA PHE A 470 19.81 -12.43 -13.98
C PHE A 470 19.97 -10.94 -13.67
N MET A 471 20.42 -10.57 -12.46
CA MET A 471 20.67 -9.19 -12.09
C MET A 471 21.78 -8.58 -12.93
N ILE A 472 22.88 -9.30 -13.08
CA ILE A 472 23.99 -8.87 -13.95
C ILE A 472 23.49 -8.68 -15.39
N THR A 473 22.68 -9.62 -15.92
CA THR A 473 22.16 -9.55 -17.29
C THR A 473 21.18 -8.40 -17.48
N LEU A 474 20.21 -8.23 -16.57
CA LEU A 474 19.16 -7.21 -16.71
C LEU A 474 19.68 -5.79 -16.52
N PHE A 475 20.64 -5.61 -15.61
CA PHE A 475 21.20 -4.31 -15.27
C PHE A 475 22.52 -4.00 -15.99
N ASP A 476 22.97 -4.86 -16.92
CA ASP A 476 24.09 -4.57 -17.81
C ASP A 476 23.64 -3.67 -18.96
N GLY A 477 24.08 -2.41 -18.91
CA GLY A 477 23.86 -1.42 -19.98
C GLY A 477 23.06 -0.19 -19.55
N SER A 478 23.27 0.90 -20.28
CA SER A 478 22.75 2.25 -20.02
C SER A 478 21.34 2.49 -20.59
N SER A 479 20.44 1.52 -20.58
CA SER A 479 19.06 1.75 -21.02
C SER A 479 18.28 2.59 -19.98
N LYS A 480 17.51 3.56 -20.45
CA LYS A 480 16.58 4.31 -19.56
C LYS A 480 15.56 3.33 -19.02
N LEU A 481 15.64 3.03 -17.74
CA LEU A 481 14.75 2.11 -17.03
C LEU A 481 13.60 2.86 -16.39
N ALA A 482 12.37 2.36 -16.57
CA ALA A 482 11.19 2.84 -15.86
C ALA A 482 11.05 2.21 -14.48
N LEU A 483 11.86 1.17 -14.16
CA LEU A 483 11.74 0.37 -12.94
C LEU A 483 11.95 1.23 -11.68
N ARG A 484 11.01 1.14 -10.76
CA ARG A 484 10.99 1.86 -9.48
C ARG A 484 10.89 0.93 -8.27
N GLU A 485 10.27 -0.22 -8.44
CA GLU A 485 10.00 -1.16 -7.38
C GLU A 485 10.56 -2.53 -7.74
N LEU A 486 11.38 -3.09 -6.87
CA LEU A 486 12.03 -4.37 -7.07
C LEU A 486 11.98 -5.19 -5.78
N ASP A 487 11.28 -6.33 -5.82
CA ASP A 487 11.25 -7.29 -4.71
C ASP A 487 12.03 -8.55 -5.08
N LEU A 488 13.13 -8.74 -4.38
CA LEU A 488 14.06 -9.87 -4.49
C LEU A 488 14.08 -10.71 -3.21
N SER A 489 13.09 -10.54 -2.35
CA SER A 489 13.04 -11.20 -1.04
C SER A 489 13.07 -12.73 -1.17
N ASN A 490 13.67 -13.39 -0.18
CA ASN A 490 13.73 -14.86 -0.08
C ASN A 490 14.43 -15.54 -1.29
N LEU A 491 15.43 -14.85 -1.89
CA LEU A 491 16.30 -15.43 -2.93
C LEU A 491 17.60 -15.93 -2.26
N HIS A 492 17.65 -17.23 -1.98
CA HIS A 492 18.74 -17.82 -1.19
C HIS A 492 20.10 -17.87 -1.91
N ASN A 493 20.11 -17.77 -3.25
CA ASN A 493 21.32 -17.78 -4.07
C ASN A 493 21.77 -16.38 -4.51
N LEU A 494 21.11 -15.32 -4.02
CA LEU A 494 21.44 -13.94 -4.33
C LEU A 494 22.54 -13.43 -3.40
N THR A 495 23.63 -12.90 -3.95
CA THR A 495 24.76 -12.38 -3.19
C THR A 495 24.93 -10.86 -3.40
N ASP A 496 25.91 -10.27 -2.73
CA ASP A 496 26.27 -8.87 -2.92
C ASP A 496 26.58 -8.52 -4.40
N ALA A 497 27.03 -9.48 -5.22
CA ALA A 497 27.31 -9.25 -6.63
C ALA A 497 26.08 -8.79 -7.43
N ALA A 498 24.89 -9.29 -7.11
CA ALA A 498 23.63 -8.82 -7.70
C ALA A 498 23.36 -7.35 -7.38
N ILE A 499 23.60 -6.95 -6.13
CA ILE A 499 23.36 -5.58 -5.67
C ILE A 499 24.43 -4.62 -6.25
N PHE A 500 25.67 -5.08 -6.43
CA PHE A 500 26.67 -4.30 -7.16
C PHE A 500 26.26 -4.03 -8.61
N ALA A 501 25.69 -5.02 -9.32
CA ALA A 501 25.19 -4.82 -10.66
C ALA A 501 24.05 -3.78 -10.69
N LEU A 502 23.12 -3.83 -9.72
CA LEU A 502 22.05 -2.85 -9.56
C LEU A 502 22.61 -1.45 -9.31
N ALA A 503 23.50 -1.31 -8.33
CA ALA A 503 24.10 -0.03 -7.97
C ALA A 503 24.88 0.60 -9.13
N LYS A 504 25.66 -0.21 -9.86
CA LYS A 504 26.42 0.23 -11.03
C LYS A 504 25.55 0.70 -12.20
N SER A 505 24.35 0.13 -12.35
CA SER A 505 23.44 0.50 -13.44
C SER A 505 22.84 1.90 -13.31
N GLY A 506 22.87 2.51 -12.11
CA GLY A 506 22.22 3.79 -11.83
C GLY A 506 20.69 3.76 -12.00
N ALA A 507 20.06 2.57 -11.94
CA ALA A 507 18.63 2.42 -12.05
C ALA A 507 17.88 3.21 -10.97
N PRO A 508 16.83 3.97 -11.30
CA PRO A 508 16.15 4.88 -10.36
C PRO A 508 15.15 4.13 -9.45
N ILE A 509 15.65 3.09 -8.77
CA ILE A 509 14.85 2.27 -7.85
C ILE A 509 14.50 3.10 -6.60
N THR A 510 13.24 3.12 -6.25
CA THR A 510 12.72 3.80 -5.06
C THR A 510 12.33 2.84 -3.94
N LYS A 511 11.94 1.61 -4.28
CA LYS A 511 11.62 0.55 -3.33
C LYS A 511 12.41 -0.69 -3.65
N LEU A 512 13.24 -1.15 -2.72
CA LEU A 512 14.03 -2.36 -2.82
C LEU A 512 13.75 -3.25 -1.61
N GLN A 513 13.28 -4.46 -1.88
CA GLN A 513 13.04 -5.47 -0.86
C GLN A 513 14.00 -6.64 -1.06
N LEU A 514 14.74 -6.98 0.00
CA LEU A 514 15.76 -8.03 0.06
C LEU A 514 15.56 -8.94 1.28
N ARG A 515 14.36 -8.93 1.85
CA ARG A 515 14.02 -9.71 3.05
C ARG A 515 14.43 -11.17 2.90
N GLU A 516 15.01 -11.77 3.95
CA GLU A 516 15.41 -13.18 3.99
C GLU A 516 16.47 -13.58 2.93
N CYS A 517 17.24 -12.62 2.39
CA CYS A 517 18.37 -12.89 1.50
C CYS A 517 19.65 -13.11 2.31
N ARG A 518 19.92 -14.37 2.69
CA ARG A 518 20.97 -14.73 3.68
C ARG A 518 22.40 -14.42 3.25
N LEU A 519 22.67 -14.29 1.95
CA LEU A 519 24.01 -14.03 1.40
C LEU A 519 24.23 -12.52 1.10
N ILE A 520 23.27 -11.68 1.41
CA ILE A 520 23.38 -10.22 1.29
C ILE A 520 23.99 -9.67 2.58
N GLY A 521 25.01 -8.81 2.41
CA GLY A 521 25.79 -8.26 3.51
C GLY A 521 26.02 -6.74 3.44
N ASP A 522 26.89 -6.26 4.35
CA ASP A 522 27.24 -4.85 4.49
C ASP A 522 27.75 -4.22 3.19
N SER A 523 28.43 -5.01 2.35
CA SER A 523 28.92 -4.58 1.04
C SER A 523 27.80 -4.13 0.10
N SER A 524 26.63 -4.78 0.17
CA SER A 524 25.43 -4.37 -0.59
C SER A 524 24.95 -3.00 -0.15
N VAL A 525 24.91 -2.73 1.16
CA VAL A 525 24.47 -1.42 1.68
C VAL A 525 25.45 -0.32 1.26
N MET A 526 26.74 -0.60 1.30
CA MET A 526 27.79 0.32 0.82
C MET A 526 27.60 0.62 -0.67
N ALA A 527 27.38 -0.39 -1.51
CA ALA A 527 27.15 -0.21 -2.94
C ALA A 527 25.92 0.65 -3.23
N LEU A 528 24.80 0.39 -2.53
CA LEU A 528 23.57 1.18 -2.66
C LEU A 528 23.75 2.63 -2.18
N ALA A 529 24.58 2.84 -1.16
CA ALA A 529 24.92 4.17 -0.66
C ALA A 529 25.73 4.99 -1.68
N SER A 530 26.53 4.31 -2.49
CA SER A 530 27.40 4.92 -3.51
C SER A 530 26.70 5.14 -4.85
N THR A 531 25.41 4.75 -4.97
CA THR A 531 24.67 4.88 -6.23
C THR A 531 24.44 6.35 -6.57
N ARG A 532 24.81 6.76 -7.79
CA ARG A 532 24.46 8.07 -8.35
C ARG A 532 23.33 7.90 -9.34
N VAL A 533 22.23 8.59 -9.13
CA VAL A 533 21.09 8.59 -10.07
C VAL A 533 21.33 9.67 -11.12
N TYR A 534 21.46 9.27 -12.38
CA TYR A 534 21.80 10.17 -13.48
C TYR A 534 20.74 11.26 -13.77
N GLU A 535 19.51 11.11 -13.28
CA GLU A 535 18.41 12.05 -13.55
C GLU A 535 18.34 13.21 -12.53
N ASP A 536 18.96 13.07 -11.36
CA ASP A 536 18.94 14.08 -10.30
C ASP A 536 20.38 14.53 -9.99
N GLU A 537 20.65 15.81 -10.06
CA GLU A 537 21.94 16.41 -9.67
C GLU A 537 22.25 16.23 -8.16
N CYS A 538 21.36 15.63 -7.40
CA CYS A 538 21.55 15.38 -5.97
C CYS A 538 22.35 14.09 -5.73
N PRO A 539 23.47 14.14 -5.00
CA PRO A 539 24.21 12.95 -4.62
C PRO A 539 23.39 12.08 -3.66
N GLY A 540 23.52 10.76 -3.80
CA GLY A 540 22.91 9.76 -2.91
C GLY A 540 21.86 8.88 -3.56
N SER A 541 21.49 7.82 -2.86
CA SER A 541 20.56 6.81 -3.33
C SER A 541 19.12 7.34 -3.48
N SER A 542 18.42 6.93 -4.54
CA SER A 542 17.00 7.25 -4.77
C SER A 542 16.03 6.47 -3.88
N LEU A 543 16.52 5.52 -3.07
CA LEU A 543 15.68 4.64 -2.27
C LEU A 543 14.86 5.40 -1.22
N CYS A 544 13.56 5.15 -1.25
CA CYS A 544 12.60 5.57 -0.23
C CYS A 544 12.27 4.44 0.76
N LEU A 545 12.39 3.19 0.29
CA LEU A 545 12.16 1.98 1.04
C LEU A 545 13.29 0.99 0.78
N LEU A 546 13.86 0.46 1.88
CA LEU A 546 14.86 -0.60 1.85
C LEU A 546 14.50 -1.64 2.92
N ASP A 547 14.23 -2.88 2.50
CA ASP A 547 13.96 -3.98 3.41
C ASP A 547 15.12 -4.98 3.39
N LEU A 548 15.83 -5.05 4.51
CA LEU A 548 16.95 -5.93 4.77
C LEU A 548 16.67 -6.89 5.93
N TYR A 549 15.37 -7.10 6.25
CA TYR A 549 15.00 -7.99 7.34
C TYR A 549 15.48 -9.41 7.08
N ASP A 550 16.09 -10.04 8.07
CA ASP A 550 16.66 -11.39 8.02
C ASP A 550 17.71 -11.61 6.90
N CYS A 551 18.50 -10.55 6.58
CA CYS A 551 19.69 -10.67 5.75
C CYS A 551 20.89 -11.05 6.61
N GLY A 552 21.46 -12.26 6.38
CA GLY A 552 22.46 -12.85 7.27
C GLY A 552 23.81 -12.12 7.37
N GLY A 553 24.18 -11.33 6.36
CA GLY A 553 25.44 -10.60 6.31
C GLY A 553 25.35 -9.13 6.73
N ILE A 554 24.18 -8.65 7.18
CA ILE A 554 24.00 -7.27 7.65
C ILE A 554 24.44 -7.16 9.11
N THR A 555 25.43 -6.30 9.36
CA THR A 555 26.01 -6.05 10.68
C THR A 555 25.89 -4.57 11.07
N GLN A 556 26.47 -4.23 12.20
CA GLN A 556 26.55 -2.84 12.67
C GLN A 556 27.29 -1.92 11.67
N LEU A 557 28.17 -2.46 10.83
CA LEU A 557 28.90 -1.69 9.83
C LEU A 557 27.99 -1.03 8.79
N SER A 558 26.84 -1.65 8.46
CA SER A 558 25.85 -1.07 7.54
C SER A 558 25.32 0.28 8.01
N PHE A 559 25.26 0.53 9.33
CA PHE A 559 24.71 1.78 9.88
C PHE A 559 25.56 3.00 9.60
N LYS A 560 26.86 2.81 9.33
CA LYS A 560 27.73 3.87 8.85
C LYS A 560 27.19 4.48 7.55
N TRP A 561 26.63 3.66 6.66
CA TRP A 561 26.11 4.05 5.36
C TRP A 561 24.63 4.47 5.38
N LEU A 562 23.84 4.04 6.36
CA LEU A 562 22.42 4.40 6.49
C LEU A 562 22.20 5.84 6.99
N LYS A 563 23.26 6.64 7.07
CA LYS A 563 23.22 8.07 7.39
C LYS A 563 22.55 8.89 6.27
N LYS A 564 22.09 10.08 6.60
CA LYS A 564 21.33 10.97 5.71
C LYS A 564 22.00 11.30 4.37
N PRO A 565 23.31 11.58 4.28
CA PRO A 565 23.92 11.98 3.00
C PRO A 565 23.87 10.86 1.96
N PHE A 566 23.93 9.58 2.35
CA PHE A 566 23.96 8.45 1.44
C PHE A 566 22.58 7.98 1.00
N PHE A 567 21.58 8.07 1.88
CA PHE A 567 20.18 7.71 1.61
C PHE A 567 19.25 8.89 1.95
N PRO A 568 19.33 10.01 1.24
CA PRO A 568 18.61 11.23 1.61
C PRO A 568 17.09 11.06 1.60
N ARG A 569 16.57 10.17 0.76
CA ARG A 569 15.14 9.94 0.54
C ARG A 569 14.55 8.79 1.34
N LEU A 570 15.37 8.03 2.09
CA LEU A 570 14.90 6.84 2.80
C LEU A 570 13.92 7.21 3.91
N LYS A 571 12.72 6.60 3.82
CA LYS A 571 11.60 6.80 4.74
C LYS A 571 11.29 5.56 5.55
N TRP A 572 11.57 4.37 5.00
CA TRP A 572 11.32 3.10 5.66
C TRP A 572 12.53 2.16 5.51
N LEU A 573 12.89 1.53 6.60
CA LEU A 573 14.00 0.59 6.70
C LEU A 573 13.60 -0.63 7.52
N GLY A 574 13.62 -1.82 6.91
CA GLY A 574 13.49 -3.10 7.60
C GLY A 574 14.86 -3.67 7.92
N ILE A 575 15.11 -4.07 9.15
CA ILE A 575 16.34 -4.72 9.61
C ILE A 575 16.05 -5.82 10.61
N THR A 576 16.98 -6.77 10.72
CA THR A 576 16.87 -7.91 11.66
C THR A 576 17.04 -7.44 13.10
N GLY A 577 16.27 -8.02 14.01
CA GLY A 577 16.36 -7.75 15.44
C GLY A 577 17.66 -8.22 16.12
N SER A 578 18.54 -8.93 15.40
CA SER A 578 19.89 -9.31 15.88
C SER A 578 20.90 -8.14 15.88
N VAL A 579 20.58 -7.04 15.22
CA VAL A 579 21.36 -5.81 15.26
C VAL A 579 21.12 -5.14 16.62
N ASN A 580 22.21 -4.59 17.21
CA ASN A 580 22.10 -3.90 18.50
C ASN A 580 21.00 -2.82 18.45
N ARG A 581 20.03 -2.94 19.35
CA ARG A 581 18.84 -2.09 19.40
C ARG A 581 19.19 -0.63 19.66
N ASP A 582 20.25 -0.38 20.44
CA ASP A 582 20.70 0.99 20.77
C ASP A 582 21.16 1.73 19.51
N ILE A 583 21.82 1.04 18.57
CA ILE A 583 22.23 1.61 17.28
C ILE A 583 21.00 1.95 16.41
N VAL A 584 20.01 1.09 16.42
CA VAL A 584 18.74 1.32 15.70
C VAL A 584 18.03 2.54 16.26
N ASP A 585 17.93 2.62 17.59
CA ASP A 585 17.29 3.73 18.29
C ASP A 585 18.06 5.04 18.09
N ALA A 586 19.39 4.99 18.05
CA ALA A 586 20.22 6.15 17.73
C ALA A 586 20.02 6.62 16.28
N LEU A 587 19.92 5.70 15.31
CA LEU A 587 19.57 6.04 13.93
C LEU A 587 18.18 6.68 13.84
N ALA A 588 17.17 6.11 14.52
CA ALA A 588 15.80 6.61 14.55
C ALA A 588 15.74 8.01 15.20
N ARG A 589 16.48 8.26 16.28
CA ARG A 589 16.58 9.59 16.91
C ARG A 589 17.18 10.64 15.96
N ARG A 590 18.23 10.28 15.19
CA ARG A 590 18.87 11.20 14.22
C ARG A 590 18.05 11.41 12.94
N ARG A 591 17.23 10.42 12.59
CA ARG A 591 16.36 10.47 11.42
C ARG A 591 14.90 10.29 11.85
N PRO A 592 14.27 11.27 12.50
CA PRO A 592 12.91 11.13 13.07
C PRO A 592 11.84 10.83 12.02
N HIS A 593 12.13 11.04 10.74
CA HIS A 593 11.24 10.72 9.62
C HIS A 593 11.48 9.32 9.02
N LEU A 594 12.53 8.61 9.50
CA LEU A 594 12.81 7.24 9.09
C LEU A 594 12.03 6.29 10.02
N GLN A 595 11.14 5.54 9.45
CA GLN A 595 10.51 4.42 10.14
C GLN A 595 11.46 3.22 10.04
N VAL A 596 11.87 2.68 11.18
CA VAL A 596 12.71 1.48 11.25
C VAL A 596 11.88 0.36 11.84
N SER A 597 11.74 -0.75 11.10
CA SER A 597 11.06 -1.96 11.53
C SER A 597 12.08 -3.06 11.84
N CYS A 598 12.04 -3.60 13.07
CA CYS A 598 12.91 -4.69 13.53
C CYS A 598 12.14 -5.99 13.80
N ARG A 599 10.83 -6.01 13.61
CA ARG A 599 9.94 -7.13 14.01
C ARG A 599 9.45 -7.98 12.84
N GLY A 600 9.99 -7.81 11.65
CA GLY A 600 9.55 -8.57 10.49
C GLY A 600 8.22 -8.12 9.89
N GLU A 601 7.68 -6.99 10.33
CA GLU A 601 6.45 -6.41 9.76
C GLU A 601 6.64 -6.13 8.28
N GLU A 602 5.83 -6.77 7.44
CA GLU A 602 5.77 -6.46 6.01
C GLU A 602 5.00 -5.16 5.78
N LEU A 603 5.42 -4.41 4.77
CA LEU A 603 4.67 -3.23 4.35
C LEU A 603 3.29 -3.66 3.83
N GLY A 604 2.23 -3.28 4.55
CA GLY A 604 0.85 -3.61 4.20
C GLY A 604 0.32 -4.91 4.80
N ASN A 605 1.12 -5.64 5.56
CA ASN A 605 0.60 -6.63 6.48
C ASN A 605 0.39 -5.93 7.83
N ASP A 606 -0.83 -5.50 8.12
CA ASP A 606 -1.28 -5.22 9.48
C ASP A 606 -1.39 -6.59 10.19
N GLY A 607 -0.22 -7.22 10.41
CA GLY A 607 -0.10 -8.55 10.99
C GLY A 607 -0.62 -8.54 12.42
N GLU A 608 -1.72 -9.19 12.60
CA GLU A 608 -2.07 -9.83 13.86
C GLU A 608 -0.96 -10.83 14.21
N ASP A 609 -0.64 -10.86 15.51
CA ASP A 609 0.20 -11.83 16.23
C ASP A 609 1.69 -11.49 16.38
N ASP A 610 2.01 -10.94 17.57
CA ASP A 610 2.98 -11.58 18.47
C ASP A 610 2.84 -11.07 19.91
N TRP A 611 2.28 -11.93 20.75
CA TRP A 611 2.36 -11.85 22.21
C TRP A 611 3.62 -12.60 22.67
N ASP A 612 4.37 -11.95 23.55
CA ASP A 612 5.47 -12.45 24.39
C ASP A 612 6.91 -12.26 23.88
N SER A 613 7.51 -11.19 24.40
CA SER A 613 8.67 -11.31 25.28
C SER A 613 9.16 -9.93 25.72
N ALA A 614 8.73 -9.55 26.90
CA ALA A 614 9.38 -8.49 27.68
C ALA A 614 10.61 -9.11 28.34
N ASP A 615 11.78 -8.89 27.75
CA ASP A 615 13.06 -9.01 28.47
C ASP A 615 13.68 -7.62 28.57
N ILE A 616 13.56 -7.12 29.78
CA ILE A 616 14.20 -5.87 30.24
C ILE A 616 15.68 -6.20 30.49
N HIS A 617 16.55 -5.77 29.61
CA HIS A 617 17.97 -5.65 29.93
C HIS A 617 18.31 -4.20 30.25
N GLN A 618 18.66 -3.96 31.53
CA GLN A 618 19.28 -2.74 32.00
C GLN A 618 20.68 -2.64 31.37
N HIS A 619 20.90 -1.70 30.49
CA HIS A 619 22.24 -1.29 30.02
C HIS A 619 22.66 0.01 30.71
N THR A 620 23.94 0.06 31.11
CA THR A 620 24.56 1.14 31.86
C THR A 620 24.86 2.36 30.96
N GLU A 621 24.62 3.58 31.49
CA GLU A 621 24.81 4.87 30.84
C GLU A 621 26.19 5.06 30.17
N ALA A 622 27.23 4.36 30.63
CA ALA A 622 28.60 4.44 30.06
C ALA A 622 28.72 3.83 28.64
N GLN A 623 27.80 2.92 28.22
CA GLN A 623 27.80 2.35 26.88
C GLN A 623 27.04 3.23 25.87
N GLU A 624 26.14 4.09 26.33
CA GLU A 624 25.44 5.04 25.48
C GLU A 624 26.37 6.13 24.96
N ASP A 625 27.29 6.62 25.80
CA ASP A 625 28.26 7.66 25.41
C ASP A 625 29.29 7.17 24.37
N GLU A 626 29.74 5.90 24.46
CA GLU A 626 30.66 5.33 23.45
C GLU A 626 29.92 5.09 22.11
N LEU A 627 28.67 4.68 22.15
CA LEU A 627 27.84 4.48 20.95
C LEU A 627 27.45 5.80 20.29
N GLU A 628 27.14 6.84 21.08
CA GLU A 628 26.92 8.18 20.57
C GLU A 628 28.19 8.76 19.95
N GLN A 629 29.35 8.55 20.52
CA GLN A 629 30.63 8.95 19.93
C GLN A 629 30.93 8.17 18.64
N TRP A 630 30.60 6.89 18.57
CA TRP A 630 30.81 6.10 17.35
C TRP A 630 29.85 6.55 16.20
N ILE A 631 28.63 6.94 16.52
CA ILE A 631 27.65 7.47 15.55
C ILE A 631 27.93 8.96 15.23
N LEU A 632 28.48 9.72 16.20
CA LEU A 632 28.85 11.13 16.09
C LEU A 632 30.29 11.34 15.56
N GLY A 633 31.16 10.35 15.77
CA GLY A 633 32.53 10.38 15.29
C GLY A 633 32.56 10.37 13.78
N ASP A 634 32.79 11.49 13.24
CA ASP A 634 33.25 11.89 11.92
C ASP A 634 32.32 12.87 11.20
N GLU A 635 32.16 14.06 11.75
CA GLU A 635 31.94 15.27 10.94
C GLU A 635 33.28 15.90 10.49
N GLY A 636 34.35 15.12 10.51
CA GLY A 636 35.65 15.47 9.92
C GLY A 636 35.64 15.13 8.44
N ASP A 637 35.85 16.15 7.64
CA ASP A 637 36.05 16.20 6.20
C ASP A 637 36.56 14.88 5.61
N VAL A 638 35.72 14.17 4.85
CA VAL A 638 36.22 13.22 3.87
C VAL A 638 36.59 14.05 2.65
N GLU A 639 37.78 14.65 2.68
CA GLU A 639 38.48 15.00 1.45
C GLU A 639 38.59 13.70 0.64
N MET A 640 37.95 13.64 -0.50
CA MET A 640 38.22 12.61 -1.49
C MET A 640 39.61 12.91 -2.02
N GLU A 641 40.61 12.14 -1.59
CA GLU A 641 41.89 12.06 -2.29
C GLU A 641 41.58 11.54 -3.69
N ASP A 642 41.68 12.43 -4.67
CA ASP A 642 41.79 12.09 -6.07
C ASP A 642 43.06 11.24 -6.21
N ALA A 643 42.90 9.96 -6.50
CA ALA A 643 44.00 9.10 -6.91
C ALA A 643 44.45 9.59 -8.31
N GLU A 644 45.47 10.41 -8.33
CA GLU A 644 46.23 10.70 -9.54
C GLU A 644 46.88 9.40 -10.03
N ASP A 645 46.56 9.02 -11.27
CA ASP A 645 47.25 8.01 -12.05
C ASP A 645 48.71 8.45 -12.25
N GLU A 646 49.62 7.92 -11.46
CA GLU A 646 51.05 7.92 -11.83
C GLU A 646 51.29 6.78 -12.84
N SER A 647 51.31 7.17 -14.12
CA SER A 647 51.94 6.39 -15.18
C SER A 647 53.46 6.53 -15.02
N ASP A 648 54.14 5.54 -14.52
CA ASP A 648 55.59 5.41 -14.67
C ASP A 648 55.87 4.57 -15.93
N GLU A 649 56.47 5.30 -16.91
CA GLU A 649 57.33 4.72 -17.95
C GLU A 649 58.64 4.26 -17.29
N ASP A 650 58.99 2.94 -17.44
CA ASP A 650 60.29 2.47 -17.91
C ASP A 650 60.26 0.96 -18.14
#